data_e0b790d44b659e2b4fe0dc4fcef5a71c
#
_entry.id   e0b790d44b659e2b4fe0dc4fcef5a71c
#
_cell.length_a   1.000
_cell.length_b   1.000
_cell.length_c   1.000
_cell.angle_alpha   90.00
_cell.angle_beta   90.00
_cell.angle_gamma   90.00
#
_symmetry.space_group_name_H-M   'P 1'
#
loop_
_entity.id
_entity.type
_entity.pdbx_description
1 polymer ?
#
loop_
_entity_poly.entity_id
_entity_poly.type
_entity_poly.pdbx_seq_one_letter_code
_entity_poly.pdbx_strand_id
1 'polypeptide(L)'
;MEYALKLLKYRKVNNPQKPGEYATNPKTGRVVILRRPFEFPDGAENTVSLLVTFNGQRVAQIINADSHEELGYVRMDPVLLDRINRIDPKEDRIFIQLSEVPEALVTTLLEIEDRSFRTNIGVNFFAIARAFIKNAIAHSVVEGGSTITQQLVKNYFLNSQKSYTRKFKEIIMALIMNHRYTKDQILEAYMNEIYLGQNGPAGIYGFGLASYFYFGVPISELTQDQMALLVGIIKGPSYYDPWRHPDQALERRNTVLAVLRNRGIINDTEFEQYSARPLGVIKRGSMNYSKTPAFMGVLKKEISSKFGPDFLSGNGIKIFTSLDPQAQQSAEDAVQNELNAIEKETGLRGMEAAMVVSSWRTAEVSAVVGSRTPQYAGFNRVMEGKRQVGSIIKPFVYLTAFHNGIHTGTMVNDAPITVKLADGKLWQPHNDDKKYHGRIPTYVAMARSMNVPTVKIGMRVGLNHVRDTLMNVGIEKSRIPFYPSMLLGTIELTPFEVTQIYTSLATDGSYKDLTTLRTVVKDGKIVYERANSKVKPTLDPRDSYLTMYVMTEATKIGTGRRIGRLFPNVNIATKTGTTNDSRDTWSVGIDSDLVVATWVGFDNNKSTGLFGSSGAMRVYGRFLQERGVNSLELKKPEGIKFVNFNKSGNIVADTCMLPGLNLLPVRVDKVMYVDQNCTIVADPEPVPVPYVSND
;
A
#
# COMPACT_ATOMS: atom_id res chain seq x y z
N MET A 1 10.39 -14.93 1.64
CA MET A 1 11.42 -14.28 2.46
C MET A 1 12.43 -13.50 1.63
N GLU A 2 13.23 -14.11 0.75
CA GLU A 2 14.24 -13.36 -0.04
C GLU A 2 13.64 -12.17 -0.81
N TYR A 3 12.45 -12.33 -1.38
CA TYR A 3 11.75 -11.25 -2.04
C TYR A 3 11.42 -10.10 -1.08
N ALA A 4 10.89 -10.39 0.11
CA ALA A 4 10.62 -9.39 1.14
C ALA A 4 11.90 -8.66 1.60
N LEU A 5 13.00 -9.40 1.81
CA LEU A 5 14.29 -8.81 2.17
C LEU A 5 14.86 -7.90 1.06
N LYS A 6 14.64 -8.25 -0.21
CA LYS A 6 14.99 -7.36 -1.34
C LYS A 6 14.17 -6.07 -1.35
N LEU A 7 12.86 -6.15 -1.06
CA LEU A 7 12.01 -4.96 -0.94
C LEU A 7 12.49 -4.05 0.21
N LEU A 8 12.92 -4.64 1.32
CA LEU A 8 13.55 -3.96 2.45
C LEU A 8 15.00 -3.53 2.16
N LYS A 9 15.51 -3.79 0.93
CA LYS A 9 16.89 -3.49 0.51
C LYS A 9 17.96 -4.15 1.38
N TYR A 10 17.68 -5.35 1.90
CA TYR A 10 18.70 -6.16 2.55
C TYR A 10 19.66 -6.74 1.52
N ARG A 11 20.95 -6.77 1.85
CA ARG A 11 22.01 -7.27 1.00
C ARG A 11 22.29 -8.75 1.26
N LYS A 12 22.22 -9.58 0.21
CA LYS A 12 22.60 -10.99 0.32
C LYS A 12 24.10 -11.14 0.35
N VAL A 13 24.61 -11.82 1.37
CA VAL A 13 26.04 -12.13 1.57
C VAL A 13 26.20 -13.59 2.01
N ASN A 14 27.42 -14.10 2.00
CA ASN A 14 27.67 -15.47 2.48
C ASN A 14 27.68 -15.54 4.03
N ASN A 15 28.19 -14.51 4.69
CA ASN A 15 28.26 -14.41 6.15
C ASN A 15 27.86 -12.98 6.57
N PRO A 16 26.63 -12.78 7.10
CA PRO A 16 26.17 -11.48 7.54
C PRO A 16 27.00 -10.96 8.72
N GLN A 17 27.55 -9.76 8.61
CA GLN A 17 28.36 -9.09 9.62
C GLN A 17 27.83 -7.70 9.97
N LYS A 18 27.00 -7.12 9.10
CA LYS A 18 26.48 -5.76 9.26
C LYS A 18 24.96 -5.77 9.24
N PRO A 19 24.29 -4.87 10.00
CA PRO A 19 22.85 -4.68 9.90
C PRO A 19 22.43 -4.47 8.44
N GLY A 20 21.30 -5.06 8.04
CA GLY A 20 20.85 -5.02 6.65
C GLY A 20 21.47 -6.11 5.74
N GLU A 21 22.17 -7.08 6.30
CA GLU A 21 22.68 -8.24 5.57
C GLU A 21 21.90 -9.51 5.90
N TYR A 22 21.86 -10.42 4.93
CA TYR A 22 21.27 -11.75 5.12
C TYR A 22 22.00 -12.83 4.33
N ALA A 23 21.93 -14.06 4.81
CA ALA A 23 22.40 -15.25 4.10
C ALA A 23 21.29 -16.31 4.04
N THR A 24 21.30 -17.11 2.97
CA THR A 24 20.31 -18.19 2.79
C THR A 24 21.00 -19.51 2.56
N ASN A 25 20.45 -20.57 3.16
CA ASN A 25 20.84 -21.94 2.87
C ASN A 25 19.62 -22.71 2.35
N PRO A 26 19.47 -22.82 1.02
CA PRO A 26 18.32 -23.50 0.41
C PRO A 26 18.21 -24.98 0.79
N LYS A 27 19.35 -25.65 1.08
CA LYS A 27 19.37 -27.08 1.43
C LYS A 27 18.74 -27.34 2.80
N THR A 28 18.88 -26.41 3.73
CA THR A 28 18.36 -26.56 5.10
C THR A 28 17.10 -25.74 5.35
N GLY A 29 16.64 -24.94 4.37
CA GLY A 29 15.54 -24.03 4.54
C GLY A 29 15.78 -22.93 5.57
N ARG A 30 17.04 -22.55 5.79
CA ARG A 30 17.44 -21.57 6.82
C ARG A 30 17.88 -20.24 6.21
N VAL A 31 17.48 -19.16 6.88
CA VAL A 31 17.87 -17.79 6.52
C VAL A 31 18.43 -17.12 7.78
N VAL A 32 19.64 -16.59 7.69
CA VAL A 32 20.24 -15.75 8.74
C VAL A 32 20.05 -14.30 8.32
N ILE A 33 19.52 -13.47 9.23
CA ILE A 33 19.25 -12.04 8.96
C ILE A 33 19.84 -11.23 10.09
N LEU A 34 20.71 -10.27 9.77
CA LEU A 34 21.13 -9.26 10.72
C LEU A 34 20.23 -8.04 10.57
N ARG A 35 19.18 -7.98 11.43
CA ARG A 35 18.14 -6.96 11.37
C ARG A 35 18.71 -5.61 11.77
N ARG A 36 18.32 -4.54 11.05
CA ARG A 36 18.69 -3.16 11.38
C ARG A 36 18.10 -2.72 12.69
N PRO A 37 18.78 -1.87 13.47
CA PRO A 37 18.14 -1.17 14.57
C PRO A 37 17.09 -0.20 14.02
N PHE A 38 16.01 0.00 14.77
CA PHE A 38 14.97 0.94 14.37
C PHE A 38 14.23 1.51 15.58
N GLU A 39 13.94 2.82 15.54
CA GLU A 39 13.13 3.50 16.55
C GLU A 39 11.64 3.42 16.16
N PHE A 40 10.94 2.41 16.70
CA PHE A 40 9.50 2.27 16.54
C PHE A 40 8.75 3.26 17.42
N PRO A 41 7.45 3.51 17.19
CA PRO A 41 6.67 4.43 18.03
C PRO A 41 6.63 4.03 19.51
N ASP A 42 6.70 2.76 19.82
CA ASP A 42 6.65 2.15 21.15
C ASP A 42 8.04 1.89 21.77
N GLY A 43 9.10 2.27 21.08
CA GLY A 43 10.48 2.16 21.60
C GLY A 43 11.50 1.78 20.54
N ALA A 44 12.77 2.01 20.89
CA ALA A 44 13.89 1.62 20.06
C ALA A 44 14.17 0.12 20.17
N GLU A 45 14.38 -0.53 19.04
CA GLU A 45 14.84 -1.92 18.95
C GLU A 45 16.24 -1.98 18.35
N ASN A 46 17.17 -2.58 19.07
CA ASN A 46 18.54 -2.76 18.66
C ASN A 46 18.68 -3.78 17.50
N THR A 47 19.87 -3.81 16.90
CA THR A 47 20.25 -4.87 15.97
C THR A 47 20.08 -6.24 16.62
N VAL A 48 19.54 -7.19 15.86
CA VAL A 48 19.39 -8.58 16.31
C VAL A 48 19.76 -9.53 15.16
N SER A 49 20.51 -10.57 15.49
CA SER A 49 20.83 -11.66 14.57
C SER A 49 19.73 -12.72 14.65
N LEU A 50 19.07 -12.99 13.53
CA LEU A 50 17.92 -13.88 13.44
C LEU A 50 18.27 -15.12 12.63
N LEU A 51 17.94 -16.30 13.14
CA LEU A 51 17.90 -17.55 12.39
C LEU A 51 16.45 -17.93 12.15
N VAL A 52 16.00 -17.84 10.90
CA VAL A 52 14.64 -18.18 10.47
C VAL A 52 14.67 -19.52 9.74
N THR A 53 13.92 -20.50 10.22
CA THR A 53 13.79 -21.83 9.61
C THR A 53 12.43 -21.96 8.92
N PHE A 54 12.43 -22.49 7.71
CA PHE A 54 11.23 -22.70 6.89
C PHE A 54 10.87 -24.18 6.78
N ASN A 55 9.56 -24.46 6.82
CA ASN A 55 8.99 -25.72 6.34
C ASN A 55 8.14 -25.41 5.09
N GLY A 56 8.66 -25.76 3.93
CA GLY A 56 8.09 -25.34 2.65
C GLY A 56 8.09 -23.80 2.51
N GLN A 57 6.91 -23.21 2.36
CA GLN A 57 6.74 -21.76 2.22
C GLN A 57 6.40 -21.03 3.54
N ARG A 58 6.28 -21.75 4.64
CA ARG A 58 5.90 -21.19 5.95
C ARG A 58 7.09 -21.11 6.89
N VAL A 59 7.13 -20.05 7.70
CA VAL A 59 8.07 -19.94 8.81
C VAL A 59 7.72 -21.00 9.85
N ALA A 60 8.67 -21.88 10.15
CA ALA A 60 8.52 -22.91 11.16
C ALA A 60 9.04 -22.42 12.53
N GLN A 61 10.13 -21.64 12.53
CA GLN A 61 10.77 -21.18 13.76
C GLN A 61 11.58 -19.91 13.52
N ILE A 62 11.63 -19.04 14.50
CA ILE A 62 12.50 -17.86 14.56
C ILE A 62 13.30 -17.93 15.83
N ILE A 63 14.63 -17.87 15.73
CA ILE A 63 15.56 -17.91 16.87
C ILE A 63 16.43 -16.66 16.82
N ASN A 64 16.68 -16.05 17.98
CA ASN A 64 17.79 -15.11 18.15
C ASN A 64 19.09 -15.91 18.06
N ALA A 65 19.90 -15.67 17.02
CA ALA A 65 21.10 -16.46 16.77
C ALA A 65 22.21 -16.26 17.81
N ASP A 66 22.19 -15.15 18.56
CA ASP A 66 23.18 -14.83 19.58
C ASP A 66 22.80 -15.43 20.94
N SER A 67 21.54 -15.30 21.38
CA SER A 67 21.05 -15.84 22.66
C SER A 67 20.49 -17.25 22.57
N HIS A 68 20.26 -17.79 21.37
CA HIS A 68 19.57 -19.07 21.09
C HIS A 68 18.12 -19.14 21.61
N GLU A 69 17.52 -18.01 21.95
CA GLU A 69 16.14 -17.91 22.40
C GLU A 69 15.16 -18.00 21.22
N GLU A 70 14.09 -18.78 21.38
CA GLU A 70 13.02 -18.84 20.40
C GLU A 70 12.11 -17.62 20.52
N LEU A 71 11.87 -16.95 19.40
CA LEU A 71 11.07 -15.73 19.30
C LEU A 71 9.72 -16.04 18.64
N GLY A 72 8.62 -15.66 19.29
CA GLY A 72 7.28 -15.84 18.75
C GLY A 72 7.04 -14.98 17.49
N TYR A 73 7.63 -13.80 17.44
CA TYR A 73 7.60 -12.89 16.29
C TYR A 73 8.78 -11.91 16.34
N VAL A 74 9.08 -11.33 15.18
CA VAL A 74 10.06 -10.25 15.05
C VAL A 74 9.53 -9.19 14.10
N ARG A 75 9.64 -7.93 14.50
CA ARG A 75 9.38 -6.79 13.61
C ARG A 75 10.61 -6.52 12.76
N MET A 76 10.41 -6.41 11.46
CA MET A 76 11.43 -5.91 10.55
C MET A 76 11.40 -4.38 10.53
N ASP A 77 12.54 -3.74 10.26
CA ASP A 77 12.61 -2.31 10.02
C ASP A 77 11.71 -1.93 8.83
N PRO A 78 10.93 -0.84 8.92
CA PRO A 78 9.98 -0.47 7.87
C PRO A 78 10.67 0.11 6.64
N VAL A 79 10.03 -0.01 5.48
CA VAL A 79 10.46 0.65 4.24
C VAL A 79 10.11 2.14 4.30
N LEU A 80 11.06 3.02 3.98
CA LEU A 80 10.74 4.42 3.72
C LEU A 80 9.98 4.52 2.38
N LEU A 81 8.70 4.90 2.45
CA LEU A 81 7.84 5.00 1.28
C LEU A 81 8.04 6.31 0.51
N ASP A 82 7.97 7.42 1.23
CA ASP A 82 8.05 8.76 0.66
C ASP A 82 8.35 9.78 1.75
N ARG A 83 8.64 11.00 1.32
CA ARG A 83 8.78 12.17 2.17
C ARG A 83 7.81 13.24 1.71
N ILE A 84 7.13 13.83 2.68
CA ILE A 84 6.15 14.88 2.41
C ILE A 84 6.79 16.21 2.79
N ASN A 85 7.45 16.86 1.84
CA ASN A 85 8.02 18.19 2.04
C ASN A 85 7.09 19.26 1.44
N ARG A 86 6.59 20.16 2.29
CA ARG A 86 5.71 21.26 1.88
C ARG A 86 6.33 22.64 2.05
N ILE A 87 7.39 22.77 2.86
CA ILE A 87 7.92 24.09 3.28
C ILE A 87 8.71 24.73 2.15
N ASP A 88 9.57 24.00 1.47
CA ASP A 88 10.25 24.45 0.25
C ASP A 88 10.44 23.26 -0.71
N PRO A 89 9.75 23.21 -1.85
CA PRO A 89 9.95 22.16 -2.85
C PRO A 89 11.34 22.17 -3.48
N LYS A 90 12.15 23.20 -3.21
CA LYS A 90 13.53 23.33 -3.68
C LYS A 90 14.58 22.71 -2.75
N GLU A 91 14.20 22.42 -1.50
CA GLU A 91 15.09 21.80 -0.50
C GLU A 91 14.52 20.48 0.01
N ASP A 92 15.30 19.42 -0.08
CA ASP A 92 14.94 18.10 0.42
C ASP A 92 15.95 17.61 1.46
N ARG A 93 15.49 17.04 2.60
CA ARG A 93 16.33 16.60 3.74
C ARG A 93 15.79 15.34 4.40
N ILE A 94 16.68 14.49 4.89
CA ILE A 94 16.40 13.49 5.94
C ILE A 94 17.17 13.92 7.17
N PHE A 95 16.47 14.30 8.23
CA PHE A 95 17.10 14.62 9.50
C PHE A 95 17.71 13.34 10.12
N ILE A 96 18.93 13.44 10.60
CA ILE A 96 19.67 12.40 11.31
C ILE A 96 20.14 12.94 12.65
N GLN A 97 20.07 12.12 13.69
CA GLN A 97 20.71 12.40 14.97
C GLN A 97 22.20 12.00 14.85
N LEU A 98 23.06 12.71 15.57
CA LEU A 98 24.50 12.41 15.54
C LEU A 98 24.79 10.96 16.02
N SER A 99 23.97 10.41 16.91
CA SER A 99 24.02 9.03 17.37
C SER A 99 23.75 7.98 16.28
N GLU A 100 23.05 8.37 15.20
CA GLU A 100 22.75 7.49 14.06
C GLU A 100 23.89 7.48 13.02
N VAL A 101 24.87 8.40 13.16
CA VAL A 101 25.95 8.58 12.22
C VAL A 101 27.12 7.67 12.57
N PRO A 102 27.63 6.86 11.61
CA PRO A 102 28.86 6.09 11.84
C PRO A 102 30.02 6.96 12.28
N GLU A 103 30.75 6.56 13.32
CA GLU A 103 31.93 7.29 13.81
C GLU A 103 33.00 7.45 12.71
N ALA A 104 33.12 6.47 11.83
CA ALA A 104 33.99 6.53 10.67
C ALA A 104 33.64 7.69 9.71
N LEU A 105 32.36 8.04 9.54
CA LEU A 105 31.95 9.18 8.73
C LEU A 105 32.25 10.50 9.43
N VAL A 106 32.00 10.59 10.73
CA VAL A 106 32.37 11.76 11.55
C VAL A 106 33.87 12.01 11.47
N THR A 107 34.66 10.97 11.70
CA THR A 107 36.14 11.04 11.60
C THR A 107 36.59 11.48 10.19
N THR A 108 36.04 10.89 9.13
CA THR A 108 36.35 11.27 7.76
C THR A 108 36.03 12.74 7.47
N LEU A 109 34.87 13.20 7.95
CA LEU A 109 34.45 14.59 7.79
C LEU A 109 35.40 15.56 8.50
N LEU A 110 35.70 15.30 9.75
CA LEU A 110 36.56 16.16 10.56
C LEU A 110 38.00 16.23 10.00
N GLU A 111 38.56 15.11 9.56
CA GLU A 111 39.90 15.07 8.98
C GLU A 111 40.03 15.85 7.67
N ILE A 112 38.95 15.94 6.90
CA ILE A 112 38.94 16.63 5.61
C ILE A 112 38.58 18.11 5.74
N GLU A 113 37.54 18.43 6.54
CA GLU A 113 36.96 19.77 6.59
C GLU A 113 37.50 20.63 7.75
N ASP A 114 37.66 20.06 8.95
CA ASP A 114 38.07 20.81 10.14
C ASP A 114 38.67 19.90 11.23
N ARG A 115 39.95 19.60 11.17
CA ARG A 115 40.65 18.76 12.15
C ARG A 115 40.62 19.29 13.57
N SER A 116 40.56 20.62 13.70
CA SER A 116 40.55 21.29 14.98
C SER A 116 39.12 21.47 15.56
N PHE A 117 38.10 20.94 14.89
CA PHE A 117 36.68 21.19 15.24
C PHE A 117 36.38 20.98 16.73
N ARG A 118 36.88 19.88 17.28
CA ARG A 118 36.62 19.52 18.71
C ARG A 118 37.30 20.51 19.69
N THR A 119 38.36 21.21 19.28
CA THR A 119 39.19 22.07 20.16
C THR A 119 39.13 23.55 19.82
N ASN A 120 38.72 23.93 18.60
CA ASN A 120 38.64 25.33 18.22
C ASN A 120 37.46 26.06 18.86
N ILE A 121 37.51 27.38 18.90
CA ILE A 121 36.43 28.24 19.45
C ILE A 121 35.37 28.63 18.41
N GLY A 122 35.18 27.84 17.35
CA GLY A 122 34.30 28.14 16.22
C GLY A 122 35.04 28.77 15.05
N VAL A 123 36.25 29.26 15.28
CA VAL A 123 37.15 29.85 14.31
C VAL A 123 38.55 29.33 14.55
N ASN A 124 39.31 29.08 13.49
CA ASN A 124 40.74 28.70 13.57
C ASN A 124 41.61 29.79 12.90
N PHE A 125 42.11 30.74 13.71
CA PHE A 125 42.90 31.87 13.21
C PHE A 125 44.21 31.43 12.57
N PHE A 126 44.86 30.36 13.07
CA PHE A 126 46.09 29.81 12.50
C PHE A 126 45.81 29.18 11.11
N ALA A 127 44.70 28.49 10.93
CA ALA A 127 44.31 27.93 9.63
C ALA A 127 44.02 29.06 8.61
N ILE A 128 43.38 30.13 9.05
CA ILE A 128 43.07 31.31 8.22
C ILE A 128 44.39 31.97 7.79
N ALA A 129 45.34 32.21 8.70
CA ALA A 129 46.61 32.83 8.39
C ALA A 129 47.45 31.93 7.42
N ARG A 130 47.52 30.63 7.68
CA ARG A 130 48.20 29.67 6.83
C ARG A 130 47.58 29.61 5.42
N ALA A 131 46.28 29.54 5.32
CA ALA A 131 45.54 29.54 4.04
C ALA A 131 45.77 30.84 3.27
N PHE A 132 45.84 32.01 3.96
CA PHE A 132 46.12 33.29 3.36
C PHE A 132 47.52 33.32 2.73
N ILE A 133 48.55 32.88 3.47
CA ILE A 133 49.93 32.82 2.99
C ILE A 133 50.05 31.87 1.79
N LYS A 134 49.50 30.66 1.87
CA LYS A 134 49.56 29.68 0.77
C LYS A 134 48.84 30.17 -0.50
N ASN A 135 47.67 30.77 -0.34
CA ASN A 135 46.90 31.28 -1.48
C ASN A 135 47.59 32.50 -2.11
N ALA A 136 48.24 33.34 -1.31
CA ALA A 136 49.04 34.47 -1.80
C ALA A 136 50.28 34.00 -2.61
N ILE A 137 51.00 32.97 -2.14
CA ILE A 137 52.14 32.38 -2.84
C ILE A 137 51.68 31.68 -4.13
N ALA A 138 50.57 30.96 -4.11
CA ALA A 138 50.05 30.23 -5.27
C ALA A 138 49.29 31.11 -6.28
N HIS A 139 49.08 32.40 -6.00
CA HIS A 139 48.23 33.32 -6.78
C HIS A 139 46.84 32.75 -7.12
N SER A 140 46.39 31.77 -6.33
CA SER A 140 45.09 31.06 -6.50
C SER A 140 44.60 30.49 -5.17
N VAL A 141 43.29 30.17 -5.08
CA VAL A 141 42.74 29.58 -3.85
C VAL A 141 43.03 28.08 -3.81
N VAL A 142 44.14 27.71 -3.17
CA VAL A 142 44.63 26.31 -3.07
C VAL A 142 44.28 25.68 -1.71
N GLU A 143 44.10 26.50 -0.66
CA GLU A 143 43.73 25.99 0.69
C GLU A 143 42.59 26.79 1.30
N GLY A 144 41.61 26.11 1.91
CA GLY A 144 40.52 26.70 2.68
C GLY A 144 40.89 26.75 4.17
N GLY A 145 40.60 27.90 4.83
CA GLY A 145 40.83 28.08 6.27
C GLY A 145 39.55 28.21 7.10
N SER A 146 38.38 27.86 6.57
CA SER A 146 37.11 28.00 7.28
C SER A 146 36.77 26.73 8.07
N THR A 147 36.32 26.87 9.31
CA THR A 147 35.87 25.76 10.17
C THR A 147 34.48 25.28 9.78
N ILE A 148 34.05 24.08 10.27
CA ILE A 148 32.73 23.54 10.14
C ILE A 148 31.67 24.54 10.71
N THR A 149 31.95 25.16 11.86
CA THR A 149 31.05 26.19 12.45
C THR A 149 30.89 27.39 11.52
N GLN A 150 31.94 27.86 10.89
CA GLN A 150 31.87 28.96 9.91
C GLN A 150 31.09 28.57 8.65
N GLN A 151 31.25 27.33 8.17
CA GLN A 151 30.52 26.82 7.03
C GLN A 151 29.01 26.72 7.37
N LEU A 152 28.66 26.24 8.55
CA LEU A 152 27.26 26.14 9.02
C LEU A 152 26.62 27.55 9.08
N VAL A 153 27.31 28.51 9.71
CA VAL A 153 26.81 29.90 9.79
C VAL A 153 26.61 30.49 8.38
N LYS A 154 27.57 30.27 7.49
CA LYS A 154 27.48 30.75 6.09
C LYS A 154 26.25 30.16 5.41
N ASN A 155 26.03 28.88 5.52
CA ASN A 155 24.93 28.19 4.82
C ASN A 155 23.55 28.55 5.39
N TYR A 156 23.44 28.73 6.71
CA TYR A 156 22.16 28.90 7.40
C TYR A 156 21.72 30.38 7.49
N PHE A 157 22.66 31.33 7.70
CA PHE A 157 22.32 32.72 8.03
C PHE A 157 22.80 33.74 7.00
N LEU A 158 23.69 33.36 6.08
CA LEU A 158 24.32 34.33 5.18
C LEU A 158 24.05 33.97 3.71
N ASN A 159 24.20 34.97 2.84
CA ASN A 159 24.05 34.75 1.40
C ASN A 159 25.38 34.25 0.75
N SER A 160 25.31 33.81 -0.51
CA SER A 160 26.45 33.27 -1.26
C SER A 160 27.41 34.32 -1.78
N GLN A 161 27.10 35.63 -1.65
CA GLN A 161 27.98 36.71 -2.18
C GLN A 161 29.28 36.76 -1.42
N LYS A 162 30.41 36.79 -2.15
CA LYS A 162 31.76 36.88 -1.59
C LYS A 162 32.06 38.35 -1.23
N SER A 163 32.03 38.72 0.06
CA SER A 163 32.46 40.03 0.55
C SER A 163 33.19 39.90 1.88
N TYR A 164 34.09 40.84 2.16
CA TYR A 164 34.81 40.89 3.43
C TYR A 164 33.87 41.16 4.61
N THR A 165 32.86 41.98 4.42
CA THR A 165 31.83 42.26 5.44
C THR A 165 31.06 40.99 5.80
N ARG A 166 30.70 40.17 4.83
CA ARG A 166 30.07 38.86 5.07
C ARG A 166 31.02 37.93 5.84
N LYS A 167 32.30 37.87 5.48
CA LYS A 167 33.30 37.04 6.17
C LYS A 167 33.49 37.46 7.62
N PHE A 168 33.48 38.77 7.89
CA PHE A 168 33.55 39.29 9.25
C PHE A 168 32.31 38.89 10.08
N LYS A 169 31.11 39.03 9.51
CA LYS A 169 29.89 38.54 10.16
C LYS A 169 29.92 37.04 10.44
N GLU A 170 30.39 36.25 9.49
CA GLU A 170 30.56 34.79 9.65
C GLU A 170 31.48 34.44 10.83
N ILE A 171 32.58 35.15 11.01
CA ILE A 171 33.50 34.94 12.15
C ILE A 171 32.81 35.23 13.48
N ILE A 172 32.14 36.39 13.61
CA ILE A 172 31.46 36.79 14.86
C ILE A 172 30.33 35.75 15.17
N MET A 173 29.53 35.43 14.19
CA MET A 173 28.44 34.46 14.39
C MET A 173 28.95 33.06 14.71
N ALA A 174 30.07 32.61 14.15
CA ALA A 174 30.68 31.34 14.50
C ALA A 174 31.21 31.30 15.95
N LEU A 175 31.76 32.41 16.45
CA LEU A 175 32.14 32.54 17.87
C LEU A 175 30.92 32.47 18.80
N ILE A 176 29.83 33.17 18.46
CA ILE A 176 28.59 33.17 19.20
C ILE A 176 27.96 31.79 19.22
N MET A 177 27.91 31.13 18.05
CA MET A 177 27.37 29.78 17.92
C MET A 177 28.15 28.77 18.76
N ASN A 178 29.46 28.82 18.71
CA ASN A 178 30.31 27.94 19.51
C ASN A 178 30.22 28.19 21.03
N HIS A 179 29.86 29.42 21.45
CA HIS A 179 29.60 29.73 22.85
C HIS A 179 28.23 29.20 23.33
N ARG A 180 27.21 29.21 22.45
CA ARG A 180 25.81 28.86 22.80
C ARG A 180 25.49 27.37 22.69
N TYR A 181 26.16 26.66 21.79
CA TYR A 181 25.86 25.27 21.44
C TYR A 181 27.06 24.38 21.65
N THR A 182 26.80 23.11 22.01
CA THR A 182 27.87 22.11 22.12
C THR A 182 28.42 21.75 20.75
N LYS A 183 29.64 21.21 20.71
CA LYS A 183 30.28 20.74 19.48
C LYS A 183 29.41 19.68 18.77
N ASP A 184 28.76 18.81 19.52
CA ASP A 184 27.90 17.77 18.97
C ASP A 184 26.64 18.36 18.33
N GLN A 185 26.00 19.34 18.97
CA GLN A 185 24.87 20.07 18.36
C GLN A 185 25.25 20.82 17.09
N ILE A 186 26.42 21.44 17.05
CA ILE A 186 26.92 22.14 15.86
C ILE A 186 27.20 21.13 14.74
N LEU A 187 27.81 19.99 15.06
CA LEU A 187 28.12 18.95 14.10
C LEU A 187 26.86 18.32 13.52
N GLU A 188 25.90 18.00 14.39
CA GLU A 188 24.60 17.48 13.98
C GLU A 188 23.89 18.44 13.02
N ALA A 189 23.83 19.73 13.39
CA ALA A 189 23.25 20.76 12.52
C ALA A 189 23.98 20.86 11.18
N TYR A 190 25.32 20.81 11.18
CA TYR A 190 26.11 20.83 9.95
C TYR A 190 25.82 19.63 9.06
N MET A 191 25.79 18.43 9.63
CA MET A 191 25.56 17.19 8.89
C MET A 191 24.15 17.12 8.29
N ASN A 192 23.21 17.88 8.84
CA ASN A 192 21.85 18.01 8.31
C ASN A 192 21.66 19.15 7.31
N GLU A 193 22.59 20.16 7.30
CA GLU A 193 22.44 21.38 6.51
C GLU A 193 23.31 21.42 5.24
N ILE A 194 24.41 20.66 5.19
CA ILE A 194 25.36 20.76 4.11
C ILE A 194 24.74 20.36 2.76
N TYR A 195 24.93 21.20 1.73
CA TYR A 195 24.49 20.92 0.37
C TYR A 195 25.43 19.90 -0.30
N LEU A 196 24.85 18.81 -0.80
CA LEU A 196 25.57 17.66 -1.35
C LEU A 196 25.17 17.30 -2.80
N GLY A 197 24.22 17.99 -3.40
CA GLY A 197 23.83 17.70 -4.77
C GLY A 197 22.52 18.31 -5.20
N GLN A 198 22.09 17.98 -6.42
CA GLN A 198 20.89 18.53 -7.02
C GLN A 198 20.05 17.44 -7.67
N ASN A 199 18.76 17.41 -7.35
CA ASN A 199 17.78 16.52 -7.91
C ASN A 199 16.66 17.31 -8.63
N GLY A 200 16.79 17.53 -9.94
CA GLY A 200 15.88 18.43 -10.66
C GLY A 200 15.89 19.83 -10.05
N PRO A 201 14.75 20.39 -9.65
CA PRO A 201 14.67 21.68 -8.98
C PRO A 201 15.05 21.62 -7.49
N ALA A 202 15.11 20.44 -6.86
CA ALA A 202 15.37 20.29 -5.43
C ALA A 202 16.84 20.04 -5.11
N GLY A 203 17.40 20.84 -4.19
CA GLY A 203 18.73 20.64 -3.62
C GLY A 203 18.75 19.49 -2.63
N ILE A 204 19.83 18.71 -2.62
CA ILE A 204 20.06 17.61 -1.67
C ILE A 204 20.86 18.16 -0.51
N TYR A 205 20.22 18.25 0.64
CA TYR A 205 20.82 18.77 1.87
C TYR A 205 20.95 17.66 2.92
N GLY A 206 22.09 17.65 3.60
CA GLY A 206 22.45 16.72 4.66
C GLY A 206 22.86 15.33 4.19
N PHE A 207 23.69 14.70 5.04
CA PHE A 207 24.22 13.36 4.79
C PHE A 207 23.16 12.25 4.80
N GLY A 208 22.10 12.41 5.61
CA GLY A 208 21.01 11.45 5.68
C GLY A 208 20.32 11.29 4.32
N LEU A 209 19.96 12.40 3.68
CA LEU A 209 19.39 12.36 2.34
C LEU A 209 20.41 11.93 1.28
N ALA A 210 21.62 12.46 1.33
CA ALA A 210 22.65 12.15 0.34
C ALA A 210 22.99 10.65 0.30
N SER A 211 22.96 9.96 1.44
CA SER A 211 23.14 8.51 1.53
C SER A 211 22.09 7.75 0.69
N TYR A 212 20.82 8.08 0.86
CA TYR A 212 19.75 7.49 0.04
C TYR A 212 19.81 7.94 -1.42
N PHE A 213 20.15 9.22 -1.66
CA PHE A 213 20.21 9.79 -3.01
C PHE A 213 21.26 9.12 -3.87
N TYR A 214 22.47 8.97 -3.36
CA TYR A 214 23.57 8.39 -4.11
C TYR A 214 23.64 6.87 -4.02
N PHE A 215 23.32 6.27 -2.88
CA PHE A 215 23.56 4.84 -2.63
C PHE A 215 22.31 4.02 -2.35
N GLY A 216 21.18 4.67 -2.07
CA GLY A 216 19.92 3.99 -1.81
C GLY A 216 19.85 3.25 -0.47
N VAL A 217 20.77 3.52 0.48
CA VAL A 217 20.87 2.90 1.81
C VAL A 217 20.88 3.96 2.91
N PRO A 218 20.50 3.61 4.16
CA PRO A 218 20.63 4.51 5.28
C PRO A 218 22.11 4.84 5.56
N ILE A 219 22.33 5.98 6.24
CA ILE A 219 23.68 6.47 6.55
C ILE A 219 24.54 5.46 7.34
N SER A 220 23.88 4.67 8.20
CA SER A 220 24.52 3.62 9.02
C SER A 220 25.10 2.45 8.21
N GLU A 221 24.68 2.28 6.96
CA GLU A 221 25.13 1.18 6.08
C GLU A 221 26.21 1.61 5.07
N LEU A 222 26.60 2.86 5.07
CA LEU A 222 27.65 3.35 4.17
C LEU A 222 28.97 2.63 4.40
N THR A 223 29.62 2.26 3.31
CA THR A 223 30.99 1.75 3.35
C THR A 223 32.00 2.89 3.38
N GLN A 224 33.25 2.64 3.79
CA GLN A 224 34.28 3.69 3.94
C GLN A 224 34.52 4.48 2.63
N ASP A 225 34.51 3.79 1.49
CA ASP A 225 34.66 4.43 0.17
C ASP A 225 33.43 5.31 -0.18
N GLN A 226 32.22 4.92 0.22
CA GLN A 226 31.00 5.73 0.06
C GLN A 226 31.02 6.96 0.98
N MET A 227 31.44 6.80 2.23
CA MET A 227 31.64 7.93 3.17
C MET A 227 32.64 8.91 2.62
N ALA A 228 33.79 8.43 2.09
CA ALA A 228 34.82 9.24 1.47
C ALA A 228 34.31 10.00 0.22
N LEU A 229 33.41 9.39 -0.55
CA LEU A 229 32.79 10.08 -1.69
C LEU A 229 31.89 11.22 -1.21
N LEU A 230 30.98 10.99 -0.24
CA LEU A 230 30.10 12.04 0.28
C LEU A 230 30.88 13.23 0.85
N VAL A 231 31.90 12.96 1.65
CA VAL A 231 32.75 14.02 2.18
C VAL A 231 33.53 14.71 1.05
N GLY A 232 33.98 13.97 0.05
CA GLY A 232 34.66 14.52 -1.12
C GLY A 232 33.82 15.51 -1.92
N ILE A 233 32.52 15.23 -2.07
CA ILE A 233 31.55 16.04 -2.81
C ILE A 233 31.37 17.43 -2.18
N ILE A 234 31.50 17.59 -0.86
CA ILE A 234 31.34 18.88 -0.15
C ILE A 234 32.13 20.01 -0.80
N LYS A 235 33.32 19.73 -1.26
CA LYS A 235 34.20 20.72 -1.87
C LYS A 235 33.63 21.41 -3.11
N GLY A 236 32.75 20.69 -3.84
CA GLY A 236 32.10 21.21 -5.04
C GLY A 236 31.07 20.24 -5.57
N PRO A 237 29.84 20.24 -5.04
CA PRO A 237 28.82 19.23 -5.34
C PRO A 237 28.45 19.12 -6.82
N SER A 238 28.52 20.22 -7.57
CA SER A 238 28.26 20.20 -9.02
C SER A 238 29.43 19.68 -9.83
N TYR A 239 30.69 19.97 -9.37
CA TYR A 239 31.87 19.54 -10.05
C TYR A 239 32.25 18.07 -9.79
N TYR A 240 31.93 17.59 -8.60
CA TYR A 240 32.16 16.20 -8.20
C TYR A 240 30.87 15.37 -8.22
N ASP A 241 29.85 15.76 -9.01
CA ASP A 241 28.63 14.97 -9.21
C ASP A 241 28.98 13.60 -9.84
N PRO A 242 28.77 12.48 -9.14
CA PRO A 242 29.26 11.18 -9.58
C PRO A 242 28.57 10.63 -10.84
N TRP A 243 27.42 11.19 -11.23
CA TRP A 243 26.74 10.84 -12.48
C TRP A 243 27.17 11.71 -13.66
N ARG A 244 27.51 12.99 -13.42
CA ARG A 244 27.90 13.92 -14.48
C ARG A 244 29.42 13.89 -14.71
N HIS A 245 30.16 13.70 -13.65
CA HIS A 245 31.61 13.76 -13.62
C HIS A 245 32.22 12.59 -12.83
N PRO A 246 31.99 11.32 -13.29
CA PRO A 246 32.37 10.12 -12.52
C PRO A 246 33.88 10.05 -12.26
N ASP A 247 34.72 10.46 -13.22
CA ASP A 247 36.18 10.41 -13.07
C ASP A 247 36.67 11.40 -12.01
N GLN A 248 36.18 12.64 -12.01
CA GLN A 248 36.47 13.64 -11.01
C GLN A 248 35.97 13.23 -9.61
N ALA A 249 34.81 12.62 -9.53
CA ALA A 249 34.27 12.10 -8.29
C ALA A 249 35.11 10.94 -7.74
N LEU A 250 35.59 10.04 -8.63
CA LEU A 250 36.48 8.94 -8.29
C LEU A 250 37.81 9.41 -7.77
N GLU A 251 38.45 10.33 -8.49
CA GLU A 251 39.72 10.95 -8.09
C GLU A 251 39.60 11.67 -6.73
N ARG A 252 38.52 12.42 -6.55
CA ARG A 252 38.24 13.14 -5.29
C ARG A 252 38.00 12.17 -4.12
N ARG A 253 37.24 11.11 -4.32
CA ARG A 253 37.06 10.04 -3.34
C ARG A 253 38.40 9.43 -2.93
N ASN A 254 39.25 9.10 -3.91
CA ASN A 254 40.55 8.49 -3.67
C ASN A 254 41.52 9.48 -2.97
N THR A 255 41.41 10.79 -3.25
CA THR A 255 42.10 11.81 -2.49
C THR A 255 41.72 11.80 -1.01
N VAL A 256 40.43 11.67 -0.68
CA VAL A 256 39.95 11.56 0.70
C VAL A 256 40.52 10.30 1.35
N LEU A 257 40.42 9.14 0.68
CA LEU A 257 40.97 7.87 1.18
C LEU A 257 42.48 7.95 1.43
N ALA A 258 43.24 8.63 0.54
CA ALA A 258 44.70 8.85 0.72
C ALA A 258 45.02 9.70 1.96
N VAL A 259 44.19 10.71 2.26
CA VAL A 259 44.31 11.47 3.52
C VAL A 259 44.09 10.57 4.73
N LEU A 260 43.06 9.73 4.72
CA LEU A 260 42.78 8.80 5.81
C LEU A 260 43.91 7.79 6.02
N ARG A 261 44.50 7.25 4.95
CA ARG A 261 45.67 6.37 4.99
C ARG A 261 46.88 7.11 5.60
N ASN A 262 47.18 8.30 5.13
CA ASN A 262 48.34 9.08 5.62
C ASN A 262 48.17 9.49 7.09
N ARG A 263 46.95 9.39 7.63
CA ARG A 263 46.61 9.63 9.02
C ARG A 263 46.53 8.36 9.88
N GLY A 264 46.75 7.20 9.28
CA GLY A 264 46.66 5.91 9.96
C GLY A 264 45.23 5.51 10.39
N ILE A 265 44.21 6.16 9.81
CA ILE A 265 42.78 5.84 10.08
C ILE A 265 42.37 4.58 9.31
N ILE A 266 42.92 4.41 8.11
CA ILE A 266 42.85 3.17 7.32
C ILE A 266 44.29 2.72 6.98
N ASN A 267 44.47 1.39 6.89
CA ASN A 267 45.77 0.82 6.51
C ASN A 267 45.96 0.76 4.98
N ASP A 268 47.14 0.34 4.51
CA ASP A 268 47.46 0.28 3.07
C ASP A 268 46.55 -0.72 2.33
N THR A 269 46.27 -1.88 2.92
CA THR A 269 45.38 -2.90 2.33
C THR A 269 43.94 -2.38 2.17
N GLU A 270 43.45 -1.68 3.17
CA GLU A 270 42.10 -1.06 3.13
C GLU A 270 42.07 0.07 2.07
N PHE A 271 43.12 0.86 1.98
CA PHE A 271 43.21 1.89 0.97
C PHE A 271 43.18 1.31 -0.44
N GLU A 272 43.94 0.25 -0.71
CA GLU A 272 43.95 -0.43 -2.01
C GLU A 272 42.57 -1.03 -2.31
N GLN A 273 41.97 -1.68 -1.34
CA GLN A 273 40.63 -2.30 -1.47
C GLN A 273 39.56 -1.23 -1.77
N TYR A 274 39.52 -0.12 -1.03
CA TYR A 274 38.51 0.91 -1.19
C TYR A 274 38.70 1.74 -2.45
N SER A 275 39.94 2.04 -2.81
CA SER A 275 40.27 2.83 -4.02
C SER A 275 40.00 2.08 -5.31
N ALA A 276 40.09 0.74 -5.30
CA ALA A 276 39.79 -0.10 -6.45
C ALA A 276 38.26 -0.27 -6.71
N ARG A 277 37.41 0.03 -5.73
CA ARG A 277 35.97 -0.10 -5.90
C ARG A 277 35.40 0.95 -6.86
N PRO A 278 34.37 0.63 -7.67
CA PRO A 278 33.64 1.64 -8.41
C PRO A 278 32.92 2.60 -7.44
N LEU A 279 32.40 3.72 -7.93
CA LEU A 279 31.70 4.71 -7.09
C LEU A 279 30.46 4.14 -6.36
N GLY A 280 29.87 3.06 -6.87
CA GLY A 280 28.76 2.36 -6.22
C GLY A 280 27.45 3.15 -6.15
N VAL A 281 27.30 4.21 -6.94
CA VAL A 281 26.08 5.02 -6.97
C VAL A 281 24.94 4.30 -7.69
N ILE A 282 23.73 4.44 -7.18
CA ILE A 282 22.52 3.89 -7.80
C ILE A 282 22.19 4.66 -9.09
N LYS A 283 21.29 4.10 -9.92
CA LYS A 283 20.83 4.79 -11.14
C LYS A 283 20.24 6.16 -10.78
N ARG A 284 20.67 7.20 -11.49
CA ARG A 284 20.16 8.57 -11.30
C ARG A 284 18.64 8.59 -11.48
N GLY A 285 17.95 9.30 -10.61
CA GLY A 285 16.48 9.39 -10.65
C GLY A 285 15.75 8.24 -9.97
N SER A 286 16.43 7.21 -9.48
CA SER A 286 15.76 6.11 -8.74
C SER A 286 15.18 6.56 -7.39
N MET A 287 15.47 7.77 -6.92
CA MET A 287 14.83 8.41 -5.76
C MET A 287 13.78 9.47 -6.09
N ASN A 288 13.59 9.81 -7.38
CA ASN A 288 12.79 10.96 -7.78
C ASN A 288 11.28 10.77 -7.70
N TYR A 289 10.80 9.57 -7.36
CA TYR A 289 9.36 9.27 -7.39
C TYR A 289 8.95 8.57 -6.12
N SER A 290 7.79 8.98 -5.56
CA SER A 290 7.05 8.10 -4.69
C SER A 290 6.88 6.77 -5.41
N LYS A 291 7.36 5.69 -4.82
CA LYS A 291 7.21 4.36 -5.41
C LYS A 291 5.74 3.95 -5.50
N THR A 292 4.88 4.59 -4.70
CA THR A 292 3.47 4.28 -4.54
C THR A 292 2.61 5.54 -4.50
N PRO A 293 2.59 6.38 -5.57
CA PRO A 293 1.90 7.67 -5.55
C PRO A 293 0.41 7.55 -5.30
N ALA A 294 -0.23 6.47 -5.76
CA ALA A 294 -1.65 6.23 -5.51
C ALA A 294 -1.93 6.01 -4.01
N PHE A 295 -1.12 5.20 -3.31
CA PHE A 295 -1.23 5.01 -1.87
C PHE A 295 -0.96 6.31 -1.11
N MET A 296 0.09 7.05 -1.49
CA MET A 296 0.42 8.35 -0.89
C MET A 296 -0.70 9.37 -1.07
N GLY A 297 -1.42 9.33 -2.19
CA GLY A 297 -2.61 10.16 -2.41
C GLY A 297 -3.73 9.88 -1.40
N VAL A 298 -4.00 8.58 -1.14
CA VAL A 298 -4.97 8.15 -0.11
C VAL A 298 -4.52 8.61 1.28
N LEU A 299 -3.26 8.34 1.64
CA LEU A 299 -2.68 8.70 2.93
C LEU A 299 -2.74 10.21 3.19
N LYS A 300 -2.32 11.05 2.22
CA LYS A 300 -2.36 12.53 2.35
C LYS A 300 -3.78 13.04 2.58
N LYS A 301 -4.76 12.49 1.89
CA LYS A 301 -6.18 12.84 2.07
C LYS A 301 -6.67 12.44 3.45
N GLU A 302 -6.32 11.25 3.94
CA GLU A 302 -6.67 10.78 5.28
C GLU A 302 -6.06 11.69 6.36
N ILE A 303 -4.78 12.02 6.26
CA ILE A 303 -4.07 12.90 7.19
C ILE A 303 -4.71 14.29 7.20
N SER A 304 -4.95 14.88 6.01
CA SER A 304 -5.58 16.20 5.91
C SER A 304 -6.98 16.23 6.52
N SER A 305 -7.75 15.13 6.37
CA SER A 305 -9.08 15.00 6.98
C SER A 305 -9.03 14.90 8.51
N LYS A 306 -8.02 14.19 9.07
CA LYS A 306 -7.90 13.95 10.52
C LYS A 306 -7.24 15.10 11.28
N PHE A 307 -6.24 15.73 10.70
CA PHE A 307 -5.37 16.70 11.38
C PHE A 307 -5.44 18.12 10.79
N GLY A 308 -6.18 18.29 9.69
CA GLY A 308 -6.23 19.53 8.93
C GLY A 308 -5.15 19.62 7.82
N PRO A 309 -5.32 20.58 6.89
CA PRO A 309 -4.49 20.67 5.69
C PRO A 309 -3.03 21.05 5.97
N ASP A 310 -2.77 21.76 7.06
CA ASP A 310 -1.45 22.29 7.40
C ASP A 310 -0.62 21.38 8.30
N PHE A 311 -1.18 20.24 8.72
CA PHE A 311 -0.47 19.33 9.62
C PHE A 311 0.88 18.85 9.05
N LEU A 312 0.91 18.54 7.75
CA LEU A 312 2.11 18.06 7.06
C LEU A 312 3.16 19.13 6.77
N SER A 313 2.89 20.41 7.09
CA SER A 313 3.88 21.48 6.98
C SER A 313 4.80 21.60 8.20
N GLY A 314 4.55 20.83 9.27
CA GLY A 314 5.42 20.77 10.44
C GLY A 314 6.66 19.91 10.21
N ASN A 315 7.72 20.17 10.98
CA ASN A 315 8.94 19.37 11.01
C ASN A 315 8.82 18.21 12.03
N GLY A 316 9.72 17.23 11.93
CA GLY A 316 9.83 16.16 12.94
C GLY A 316 8.68 15.15 12.94
N ILE A 317 7.91 15.06 11.85
CA ILE A 317 6.78 14.13 11.75
C ILE A 317 7.23 12.82 11.11
N LYS A 318 7.06 11.71 11.86
CA LYS A 318 7.21 10.32 11.37
C LYS A 318 5.81 9.71 11.25
N ILE A 319 5.46 9.17 10.08
CA ILE A 319 4.15 8.58 9.79
C ILE A 319 4.32 7.10 9.48
N PHE A 320 3.74 6.25 10.32
CA PHE A 320 3.71 4.82 10.13
C PHE A 320 2.40 4.43 9.44
N THR A 321 2.52 3.71 8.33
CA THR A 321 1.40 3.36 7.46
C THR A 321 1.09 1.86 7.49
N SER A 322 -0.07 1.49 6.95
CA SER A 322 -0.51 0.10 6.82
C SER A 322 -0.03 -0.57 5.52
N LEU A 323 0.72 0.13 4.66
CA LEU A 323 1.19 -0.45 3.40
C LEU A 323 2.02 -1.71 3.64
N ASP A 324 1.65 -2.78 2.94
CA ASP A 324 2.44 -4.02 2.84
C ASP A 324 3.23 -3.97 1.52
N PRO A 325 4.57 -3.84 1.57
CA PRO A 325 5.38 -3.74 0.36
C PRO A 325 5.24 -4.93 -0.58
N GLN A 326 5.00 -6.12 -0.06
CA GLN A 326 4.82 -7.33 -0.87
C GLN A 326 3.45 -7.33 -1.56
N ALA A 327 2.39 -6.99 -0.84
CA ALA A 327 1.06 -6.87 -1.42
C ALA A 327 1.01 -5.76 -2.49
N GLN A 328 1.68 -4.62 -2.23
CA GLN A 328 1.77 -3.51 -3.17
C GLN A 328 2.47 -3.92 -4.47
N GLN A 329 3.65 -4.55 -4.37
CA GLN A 329 4.40 -4.98 -5.55
C GLN A 329 3.62 -6.05 -6.34
N SER A 330 3.02 -7.03 -5.65
CA SER A 330 2.20 -8.06 -6.31
C SER A 330 0.99 -7.46 -7.02
N ALA A 331 0.38 -6.41 -6.46
CA ALA A 331 -0.74 -5.70 -7.08
C ALA A 331 -0.30 -4.92 -8.34
N GLU A 332 0.84 -4.25 -8.27
CA GLU A 332 1.43 -3.51 -9.40
C GLU A 332 1.81 -4.46 -10.55
N ASP A 333 2.50 -5.54 -10.23
CA ASP A 333 2.91 -6.56 -11.22
C ASP A 333 1.68 -7.23 -11.86
N ALA A 334 0.67 -7.57 -11.06
CA ALA A 334 -0.57 -8.16 -11.56
C ALA A 334 -1.31 -7.24 -12.53
N VAL A 335 -1.42 -5.96 -12.20
CA VAL A 335 -2.05 -4.95 -13.06
C VAL A 335 -1.27 -4.81 -14.36
N GLN A 336 0.04 -4.60 -14.30
CA GLN A 336 0.85 -4.37 -15.48
C GLN A 336 0.91 -5.59 -16.40
N ASN A 337 1.20 -6.77 -15.83
CA ASN A 337 1.37 -8.00 -16.60
C ASN A 337 0.06 -8.43 -17.25
N GLU A 338 -1.04 -8.38 -16.50
CA GLU A 338 -2.32 -8.89 -17.02
C GLU A 338 -2.97 -7.92 -18.02
N LEU A 339 -2.85 -6.60 -17.83
CA LEU A 339 -3.30 -5.65 -18.86
C LEU A 339 -2.52 -5.82 -20.16
N ASN A 340 -1.21 -6.02 -20.10
CA ASN A 340 -0.40 -6.30 -21.28
C ASN A 340 -0.84 -7.60 -21.98
N ALA A 341 -1.18 -8.64 -21.21
CA ALA A 341 -1.69 -9.90 -21.77
C ALA A 341 -3.06 -9.71 -22.43
N ILE A 342 -3.98 -9.01 -21.76
CA ILE A 342 -5.32 -8.72 -22.32
C ILE A 342 -5.20 -7.89 -23.60
N GLU A 343 -4.38 -6.84 -23.63
CA GLU A 343 -4.19 -6.01 -24.82
C GLU A 343 -3.57 -6.80 -25.98
N LYS A 344 -2.65 -7.72 -25.69
CA LYS A 344 -2.07 -8.61 -26.71
C LYS A 344 -3.12 -9.56 -27.31
N GLU A 345 -3.99 -10.13 -26.46
CA GLU A 345 -5.03 -11.07 -26.88
C GLU A 345 -6.17 -10.39 -27.66
N THR A 346 -6.55 -9.19 -27.26
CA THR A 346 -7.75 -8.50 -27.78
C THR A 346 -7.46 -7.46 -28.85
N GLY A 347 -6.21 -7.02 -28.97
CA GLY A 347 -5.84 -5.87 -29.83
C GLY A 347 -6.17 -4.50 -29.25
N LEU A 348 -6.80 -4.44 -28.08
CA LEU A 348 -7.08 -3.19 -27.36
C LEU A 348 -5.77 -2.47 -27.00
N ARG A 349 -5.84 -1.17 -26.77
CA ARG A 349 -4.68 -0.34 -26.37
C ARG A 349 -5.11 0.75 -25.40
N GLY A 350 -4.24 1.03 -24.40
CA GLY A 350 -4.45 2.12 -23.46
C GLY A 350 -5.49 1.80 -22.38
N MET A 351 -5.68 0.53 -22.06
CA MET A 351 -6.50 0.12 -20.92
C MET A 351 -5.83 0.54 -19.61
N GLU A 352 -6.63 0.88 -18.64
CA GLU A 352 -6.23 1.22 -17.28
C GLU A 352 -6.85 0.27 -16.27
N ALA A 353 -6.25 0.21 -15.09
CA ALA A 353 -6.78 -0.53 -13.96
C ALA A 353 -6.57 0.22 -12.65
N ALA A 354 -7.42 -0.11 -11.69
CA ALA A 354 -7.26 0.30 -10.30
C ALA A 354 -7.52 -0.89 -9.38
N MET A 355 -6.69 -1.02 -8.34
CA MET A 355 -6.82 -2.09 -7.34
C MET A 355 -6.63 -1.52 -5.94
N VAL A 356 -7.50 -1.94 -5.02
CA VAL A 356 -7.36 -1.67 -3.59
C VAL A 356 -7.36 -3.00 -2.85
N VAL A 357 -6.38 -3.18 -1.99
CA VAL A 357 -6.23 -4.35 -1.12
C VAL A 357 -6.36 -3.89 0.32
N SER A 358 -7.29 -4.44 1.06
CA SER A 358 -7.52 -4.11 2.47
C SER A 358 -7.69 -5.35 3.32
N SER A 359 -7.15 -5.36 4.54
CA SER A 359 -7.52 -6.35 5.53
C SER A 359 -8.94 -6.08 6.04
N TRP A 360 -9.84 -7.05 5.88
CA TRP A 360 -11.18 -6.89 6.44
C TRP A 360 -11.19 -7.00 7.97
N ARG A 361 -10.20 -7.67 8.58
CA ARG A 361 -10.10 -7.79 10.04
C ARG A 361 -9.76 -6.47 10.70
N THR A 362 -8.81 -5.74 10.13
CA THR A 362 -8.32 -4.48 10.68
C THR A 362 -8.82 -3.25 9.92
N ALA A 363 -9.43 -3.38 8.74
CA ALA A 363 -9.76 -2.32 7.79
C ALA A 363 -8.53 -1.48 7.36
N GLU A 364 -7.32 -2.05 7.45
CA GLU A 364 -6.09 -1.44 6.98
C GLU A 364 -5.91 -1.68 5.48
N VAL A 365 -5.62 -0.61 4.76
CA VAL A 365 -5.32 -0.67 3.33
C VAL A 365 -3.86 -1.06 3.14
N SER A 366 -3.62 -2.25 2.62
CA SER A 366 -2.26 -2.80 2.46
C SER A 366 -1.64 -2.52 1.08
N ALA A 367 -2.46 -2.27 0.04
CA ALA A 367 -1.95 -1.87 -1.28
C ALA A 367 -2.97 -1.01 -2.04
N VAL A 368 -2.45 -0.10 -2.86
CA VAL A 368 -3.24 0.79 -3.73
C VAL A 368 -2.54 0.95 -5.07
N VAL A 369 -3.20 0.53 -6.15
CA VAL A 369 -2.75 0.74 -7.53
C VAL A 369 -3.76 1.62 -8.25
N GLY A 370 -3.36 2.82 -8.66
CA GLY A 370 -4.24 3.81 -9.29
C GLY A 370 -4.09 3.92 -10.80
N SER A 371 -3.14 3.19 -11.40
CA SER A 371 -2.86 3.18 -12.84
C SER A 371 -2.07 1.93 -13.22
N ARG A 372 -2.10 1.56 -14.51
CA ARG A 372 -1.22 0.53 -15.08
C ARG A 372 0.27 0.88 -14.96
N THR A 373 0.59 2.16 -14.81
CA THR A 373 1.96 2.64 -14.57
C THR A 373 2.10 2.99 -13.09
N PRO A 374 2.81 2.17 -12.30
CA PRO A 374 2.87 2.33 -10.83
C PRO A 374 3.33 3.71 -10.36
N GLN A 375 4.30 4.33 -11.06
CA GLN A 375 4.86 5.64 -10.71
C GLN A 375 4.03 6.83 -11.23
N TYR A 376 2.88 6.58 -11.85
CA TYR A 376 2.02 7.66 -12.34
C TYR A 376 1.41 8.45 -11.17
N ALA A 377 1.84 9.70 -11.03
CA ALA A 377 1.43 10.61 -9.96
C ALA A 377 0.27 11.55 -10.34
N GLY A 378 -0.41 11.28 -11.46
CA GLY A 378 -1.56 12.07 -11.92
C GLY A 378 -2.88 11.58 -11.33
N PHE A 379 -3.91 11.45 -12.18
CA PHE A 379 -5.26 11.04 -11.80
C PHE A 379 -5.27 9.69 -11.07
N ASN A 380 -5.64 9.73 -9.79
CA ASN A 380 -5.72 8.55 -8.94
C ASN A 380 -7.10 7.89 -9.06
N ARG A 381 -7.21 6.89 -9.93
CA ARG A 381 -8.48 6.20 -10.21
C ARG A 381 -9.10 5.55 -8.98
N VAL A 382 -8.29 5.23 -7.98
CA VAL A 382 -8.78 4.64 -6.71
C VAL A 382 -9.65 5.60 -5.94
N MET A 383 -9.33 6.90 -5.95
CA MET A 383 -10.02 7.93 -5.16
C MET A 383 -10.94 8.83 -6.01
N GLU A 384 -10.62 9.00 -7.28
CA GLU A 384 -11.24 9.99 -8.15
C GLU A 384 -12.05 9.34 -9.28
N GLY A 385 -11.75 8.10 -9.63
CA GLY A 385 -12.37 7.34 -10.71
C GLY A 385 -13.74 6.80 -10.33
N LYS A 386 -14.77 7.64 -10.26
CA LYS A 386 -16.15 7.19 -10.06
C LYS A 386 -16.65 6.50 -11.32
N ARG A 387 -17.08 5.26 -11.19
CA ARG A 387 -17.60 4.43 -12.28
C ARG A 387 -18.85 3.69 -11.83
N GLN A 388 -19.76 3.43 -12.77
CA GLN A 388 -20.87 2.54 -12.50
C GLN A 388 -20.34 1.17 -12.02
N VAL A 389 -20.93 0.68 -10.94
CA VAL A 389 -20.42 -0.56 -10.32
C VAL A 389 -20.99 -1.82 -10.97
N GLY A 390 -22.10 -1.70 -11.69
CA GLY A 390 -22.76 -2.83 -12.31
C GLY A 390 -23.07 -3.93 -11.27
N SER A 391 -22.93 -5.16 -11.69
CA SER A 391 -23.35 -6.33 -10.91
C SER A 391 -22.62 -6.54 -9.58
N ILE A 392 -21.58 -5.76 -9.22
CA ILE A 392 -21.00 -5.89 -7.87
C ILE A 392 -21.89 -5.30 -6.77
N ILE A 393 -23.00 -4.62 -7.11
CA ILE A 393 -24.01 -4.19 -6.12
C ILE A 393 -24.94 -5.33 -5.68
N LYS A 394 -25.10 -6.37 -6.50
CA LYS A 394 -26.08 -7.44 -6.28
C LYS A 394 -25.97 -8.15 -4.92
N PRO A 395 -24.78 -8.43 -4.34
CA PRO A 395 -24.71 -9.00 -3.00
C PRO A 395 -25.50 -8.22 -1.96
N PHE A 396 -25.56 -6.90 -2.04
CA PHE A 396 -26.34 -6.07 -1.11
C PHE A 396 -27.83 -6.12 -1.37
N VAL A 397 -28.28 -6.36 -2.62
CA VAL A 397 -29.68 -6.65 -2.94
C VAL A 397 -30.09 -7.98 -2.33
N TYR A 398 -29.27 -9.03 -2.45
CA TYR A 398 -29.53 -10.34 -1.87
C TYR A 398 -29.41 -10.34 -0.35
N LEU A 399 -28.49 -9.59 0.23
CA LEU A 399 -28.40 -9.37 1.68
C LEU A 399 -29.72 -8.80 2.21
N THR A 400 -30.24 -7.76 1.55
CA THR A 400 -31.57 -7.19 1.88
C THR A 400 -32.67 -8.23 1.74
N ALA A 401 -32.60 -9.10 0.73
CA ALA A 401 -33.59 -10.17 0.53
C ALA A 401 -33.53 -11.20 1.66
N PHE A 402 -32.36 -11.62 2.09
CA PHE A 402 -32.17 -12.55 3.21
C PHE A 402 -32.67 -11.95 4.52
N HIS A 403 -32.42 -10.68 4.75
CA HIS A 403 -32.96 -9.93 5.89
C HIS A 403 -34.47 -9.96 5.92
N ASN A 404 -35.14 -9.87 4.76
CA ASN A 404 -36.59 -9.86 4.59
C ASN A 404 -37.22 -11.25 4.39
N GLY A 405 -36.49 -12.33 4.72
CA GLY A 405 -37.05 -13.69 4.78
C GLY A 405 -37.04 -14.45 3.45
N ILE A 406 -36.37 -13.96 2.41
CA ILE A 406 -36.09 -14.78 1.23
C ILE A 406 -34.89 -15.68 1.55
N HIS A 407 -35.06 -16.99 1.35
CA HIS A 407 -34.01 -17.97 1.67
C HIS A 407 -33.09 -18.23 0.48
N THR A 408 -31.89 -18.76 0.75
CA THR A 408 -30.91 -19.12 -0.27
C THR A 408 -31.45 -20.12 -1.31
N GLY A 409 -32.32 -21.05 -0.89
CA GLY A 409 -32.93 -22.04 -1.76
C GLY A 409 -34.29 -21.61 -2.35
N THR A 410 -34.84 -20.45 -1.97
CA THR A 410 -36.12 -19.95 -2.53
C THR A 410 -36.03 -19.83 -4.04
N MET A 411 -37.02 -20.36 -4.75
CA MET A 411 -37.05 -20.26 -6.22
C MET A 411 -37.49 -18.88 -6.67
N VAL A 412 -36.78 -18.34 -7.65
CA VAL A 412 -37.14 -17.13 -8.38
C VAL A 412 -37.34 -17.46 -9.85
N ASN A 413 -38.37 -16.91 -10.46
CA ASN A 413 -38.67 -17.16 -11.87
C ASN A 413 -37.89 -16.21 -12.76
N ASP A 414 -36.88 -16.74 -13.48
CA ASP A 414 -36.15 -16.05 -14.51
C ASP A 414 -36.92 -16.08 -15.84
N ALA A 415 -37.87 -15.19 -15.97
CA ALA A 415 -38.70 -14.97 -17.15
C ALA A 415 -38.82 -13.46 -17.43
N PRO A 416 -39.22 -13.03 -18.61
CA PRO A 416 -39.36 -11.62 -18.97
C PRO A 416 -40.15 -10.83 -17.89
N ILE A 417 -39.72 -9.61 -17.64
CA ILE A 417 -40.39 -8.66 -16.75
C ILE A 417 -40.39 -7.27 -17.38
N THR A 418 -41.48 -6.56 -17.26
CA THR A 418 -41.62 -5.17 -17.65
C THR A 418 -41.92 -4.35 -16.40
N VAL A 419 -41.05 -3.35 -16.14
CA VAL A 419 -41.20 -2.44 -15.00
C VAL A 419 -41.60 -1.07 -15.53
N LYS A 420 -42.71 -0.52 -15.04
CA LYS A 420 -43.11 0.85 -15.36
C LYS A 420 -42.30 1.81 -14.46
N LEU A 421 -41.58 2.73 -15.08
CA LEU A 421 -40.81 3.76 -14.36
C LEU A 421 -41.71 4.95 -13.98
N ALA A 422 -41.23 5.81 -13.08
CA ALA A 422 -41.97 6.98 -12.60
C ALA A 422 -42.34 7.96 -13.73
N ASP A 423 -41.48 8.06 -14.76
CA ASP A 423 -41.73 8.88 -15.95
C ASP A 423 -42.67 8.22 -17.00
N GLY A 424 -43.27 7.09 -16.64
CA GLY A 424 -44.19 6.31 -17.47
C GLY A 424 -43.51 5.40 -18.49
N LYS A 425 -42.19 5.46 -18.67
CA LYS A 425 -41.46 4.57 -19.56
C LYS A 425 -41.47 3.13 -19.05
N LEU A 426 -41.40 2.22 -20.01
CA LEU A 426 -41.32 0.79 -19.72
C LEU A 426 -39.84 0.35 -19.79
N TRP A 427 -39.37 -0.28 -18.73
CA TRP A 427 -38.04 -0.85 -18.65
C TRP A 427 -38.09 -2.36 -18.62
N GLN A 428 -37.35 -3.02 -19.50
CA GLN A 428 -37.28 -4.47 -19.62
C GLN A 428 -35.83 -4.91 -19.43
N PRO A 429 -35.43 -5.33 -18.23
CA PRO A 429 -34.10 -5.87 -18.00
C PRO A 429 -33.93 -7.24 -18.67
N HIS A 430 -32.74 -7.49 -19.19
CA HIS A 430 -32.36 -8.77 -19.78
C HIS A 430 -31.13 -9.34 -19.05
N ASN A 431 -31.00 -10.68 -19.06
CA ASN A 431 -29.77 -11.33 -18.64
C ASN A 431 -28.64 -11.08 -19.65
N ASP A 432 -27.36 -11.14 -19.22
CA ASP A 432 -26.21 -10.87 -20.07
C ASP A 432 -26.08 -11.87 -21.24
N ASP A 433 -26.55 -13.14 -21.02
CA ASP A 433 -26.60 -14.18 -22.05
C ASP A 433 -27.84 -14.11 -22.96
N LYS A 434 -28.71 -13.10 -22.74
CA LYS A 434 -29.97 -12.88 -23.45
C LYS A 434 -30.95 -14.06 -23.39
N LYS A 435 -30.80 -14.94 -22.39
CA LYS A 435 -31.67 -16.13 -22.17
C LYS A 435 -32.43 -16.03 -20.84
N TYR A 436 -33.50 -16.75 -20.77
CA TYR A 436 -34.29 -16.97 -19.55
C TYR A 436 -34.20 -18.44 -19.15
N HIS A 437 -34.07 -18.70 -17.86
CA HIS A 437 -33.73 -20.02 -17.34
C HIS A 437 -34.87 -20.63 -16.51
N GLY A 438 -36.03 -19.99 -16.49
CA GLY A 438 -37.20 -20.47 -15.71
C GLY A 438 -36.96 -20.35 -14.20
N ARG A 439 -37.44 -21.30 -13.44
CA ARG A 439 -37.32 -21.28 -11.98
C ARG A 439 -35.94 -21.75 -11.54
N ILE A 440 -35.27 -20.89 -10.82
CA ILE A 440 -33.92 -21.15 -10.29
C ILE A 440 -33.81 -20.75 -8.83
N PRO A 441 -32.98 -21.44 -8.03
CA PRO A 441 -32.74 -21.04 -6.64
C PRO A 441 -32.07 -19.69 -6.54
N THR A 442 -32.40 -18.93 -5.52
CA THR A 442 -31.85 -17.58 -5.24
C THR A 442 -30.32 -17.57 -5.19
N TYR A 443 -29.71 -18.61 -4.56
CA TYR A 443 -28.25 -18.69 -4.52
C TYR A 443 -27.60 -18.86 -5.90
N VAL A 444 -28.24 -19.62 -6.81
CA VAL A 444 -27.77 -19.80 -8.19
C VAL A 444 -27.88 -18.49 -8.96
N ALA A 445 -28.99 -17.77 -8.80
CA ALA A 445 -29.22 -16.49 -9.44
C ALA A 445 -28.14 -15.46 -9.07
N MET A 446 -27.78 -15.38 -7.79
CA MET A 446 -26.71 -14.51 -7.32
C MET A 446 -25.33 -14.99 -7.77
N ALA A 447 -25.00 -16.27 -7.62
CA ALA A 447 -23.70 -16.83 -8.01
C ALA A 447 -23.40 -16.66 -9.51
N ARG A 448 -24.45 -16.83 -10.36
CA ARG A 448 -24.38 -16.58 -11.81
C ARG A 448 -24.58 -15.12 -12.20
N SER A 449 -24.84 -14.24 -11.22
CA SER A 449 -24.99 -12.80 -11.45
C SER A 449 -26.14 -12.43 -12.41
N MET A 450 -27.26 -13.16 -12.36
CA MET A 450 -28.38 -12.96 -13.27
C MET A 450 -29.12 -11.64 -13.01
N ASN A 451 -29.51 -10.93 -14.07
CA ASN A 451 -30.12 -9.60 -13.96
C ASN A 451 -31.60 -9.68 -13.61
N VAL A 452 -32.37 -10.46 -14.37
CA VAL A 452 -33.83 -10.54 -14.20
C VAL A 452 -34.25 -11.04 -12.83
N PRO A 453 -33.68 -12.15 -12.29
CA PRO A 453 -33.93 -12.58 -10.92
C PRO A 453 -33.58 -11.53 -9.87
N THR A 454 -32.46 -10.82 -10.05
CA THR A 454 -32.06 -9.77 -9.10
C THR A 454 -33.09 -8.63 -9.07
N VAL A 455 -33.56 -8.19 -10.24
CA VAL A 455 -34.59 -7.14 -10.31
C VAL A 455 -35.90 -7.61 -9.63
N LYS A 456 -36.35 -8.84 -9.93
CA LYS A 456 -37.55 -9.38 -9.30
C LYS A 456 -37.43 -9.46 -7.77
N ILE A 457 -36.30 -9.93 -7.27
CA ILE A 457 -36.03 -10.01 -5.82
C ILE A 457 -35.96 -8.61 -5.21
N GLY A 458 -35.20 -7.69 -5.80
CA GLY A 458 -35.05 -6.32 -5.29
C GLY A 458 -36.36 -5.54 -5.29
N MET A 459 -37.18 -5.69 -6.34
CA MET A 459 -38.52 -5.09 -6.40
C MET A 459 -39.48 -5.72 -5.34
N ARG A 460 -39.38 -7.03 -5.11
CA ARG A 460 -40.19 -7.72 -4.09
C ARG A 460 -39.88 -7.25 -2.67
N VAL A 461 -38.61 -7.04 -2.36
CA VAL A 461 -38.21 -6.55 -1.01
C VAL A 461 -38.35 -5.04 -0.87
N GLY A 462 -38.42 -4.31 -1.99
CA GLY A 462 -38.59 -2.86 -2.04
C GLY A 462 -37.30 -2.09 -2.15
N LEU A 463 -37.29 -1.08 -3.01
CA LEU A 463 -36.12 -0.23 -3.28
C LEU A 463 -35.65 0.55 -2.04
N ASN A 464 -36.56 0.95 -1.15
CA ASN A 464 -36.23 1.61 0.11
C ASN A 464 -35.31 0.74 0.97
N HIS A 465 -35.67 -0.53 1.19
CA HIS A 465 -34.85 -1.43 2.01
C HIS A 465 -33.47 -1.68 1.40
N VAL A 466 -33.39 -1.79 0.06
CA VAL A 466 -32.09 -1.91 -0.62
C VAL A 466 -31.27 -0.63 -0.44
N ARG A 467 -31.88 0.55 -0.58
CA ARG A 467 -31.23 1.84 -0.35
C ARG A 467 -30.71 1.95 1.09
N ASP A 468 -31.52 1.57 2.07
CA ASP A 468 -31.15 1.60 3.50
C ASP A 468 -29.96 0.66 3.77
N THR A 469 -29.94 -0.53 3.16
CA THR A 469 -28.77 -1.42 3.21
C THR A 469 -27.52 -0.76 2.66
N LEU A 470 -27.60 -0.06 1.52
CA LEU A 470 -26.47 0.66 0.92
C LEU A 470 -26.00 1.85 1.79
N MET A 471 -26.93 2.54 2.45
CA MET A 471 -26.60 3.59 3.42
C MET A 471 -25.90 3.02 4.64
N ASN A 472 -26.32 1.87 5.13
CA ASN A 472 -25.72 1.20 6.29
C ASN A 472 -24.27 0.77 6.05
N VAL A 473 -23.87 0.54 4.81
CA VAL A 473 -22.47 0.26 4.44
C VAL A 473 -21.67 1.51 4.03
N GLY A 474 -22.22 2.71 4.27
CA GLY A 474 -21.49 3.98 4.16
C GLY A 474 -21.72 4.77 2.87
N ILE A 475 -22.70 4.40 2.04
CA ILE A 475 -23.01 5.19 0.83
C ILE A 475 -24.00 6.30 1.18
N GLU A 476 -23.67 7.54 0.84
CA GLU A 476 -24.56 8.68 1.08
C GLU A 476 -25.87 8.55 0.29
N LYS A 477 -27.00 8.84 0.95
CA LYS A 477 -28.34 8.76 0.36
C LYS A 477 -28.46 9.54 -0.96
N SER A 478 -27.88 10.72 -1.03
CA SER A 478 -27.89 11.60 -2.21
C SER A 478 -27.23 11.00 -3.45
N ARG A 479 -26.34 10.02 -3.25
CA ARG A 479 -25.60 9.34 -4.32
C ARG A 479 -26.26 8.05 -4.80
N ILE A 480 -27.30 7.58 -4.11
CA ILE A 480 -28.01 6.35 -4.48
C ILE A 480 -29.15 6.72 -5.42
N PRO A 481 -29.07 6.36 -6.71
CA PRO A 481 -30.17 6.62 -7.64
C PRO A 481 -31.40 5.80 -7.24
N PHE A 482 -32.54 6.48 -7.04
CA PHE A 482 -33.75 5.85 -6.52
C PHE A 482 -34.72 5.44 -7.64
N TYR A 483 -34.30 4.45 -8.43
CA TYR A 483 -35.12 3.83 -9.49
C TYR A 483 -34.69 2.36 -9.70
N PRO A 484 -35.51 1.51 -10.33
CA PRO A 484 -35.30 0.06 -10.37
C PRO A 484 -33.93 -0.39 -10.90
N SER A 485 -33.29 0.36 -11.81
CA SER A 485 -31.97 -0.01 -12.31
C SER A 485 -30.84 0.12 -11.29
N MET A 486 -31.06 0.76 -10.12
CA MET A 486 -30.10 0.71 -9.00
C MET A 486 -29.78 -0.73 -8.59
N LEU A 487 -30.74 -1.65 -8.74
CA LEU A 487 -30.57 -3.07 -8.43
C LEU A 487 -29.52 -3.75 -9.32
N LEU A 488 -29.19 -3.15 -10.44
CA LEU A 488 -28.18 -3.62 -11.39
C LEU A 488 -26.89 -2.77 -11.38
N GLY A 489 -26.77 -1.81 -10.45
CA GLY A 489 -25.56 -1.06 -10.19
C GLY A 489 -25.33 0.15 -11.07
N THR A 490 -26.37 0.94 -11.35
CA THR A 490 -26.25 2.27 -11.96
C THR A 490 -25.63 3.30 -11.03
N ILE A 491 -25.40 2.96 -9.76
CA ILE A 491 -24.64 3.77 -8.80
C ILE A 491 -23.16 3.87 -9.21
N GLU A 492 -22.56 5.04 -9.02
CA GLU A 492 -21.16 5.29 -9.31
C GLU A 492 -20.34 5.33 -8.01
N LEU A 493 -19.34 4.45 -7.91
CA LEU A 493 -18.40 4.38 -6.80
C LEU A 493 -16.97 4.35 -7.30
N THR A 494 -16.05 4.78 -6.44
CA THR A 494 -14.62 4.59 -6.63
C THR A 494 -14.19 3.18 -6.19
N PRO A 495 -13.04 2.65 -6.64
CA PRO A 495 -12.49 1.39 -6.12
C PRO A 495 -12.30 1.38 -4.61
N PHE A 496 -11.95 2.52 -4.02
CA PHE A 496 -11.83 2.67 -2.56
C PHE A 496 -13.18 2.48 -1.86
N GLU A 497 -14.23 3.11 -2.35
CA GLU A 497 -15.59 2.98 -1.81
C GLU A 497 -16.14 1.56 -2.00
N VAL A 498 -15.85 0.91 -3.12
CA VAL A 498 -16.19 -0.51 -3.33
C VAL A 498 -15.49 -1.39 -2.29
N THR A 499 -14.20 -1.16 -2.04
CA THR A 499 -13.47 -1.89 -0.98
C THR A 499 -14.11 -1.66 0.38
N GLN A 500 -14.52 -0.42 0.70
CA GLN A 500 -15.15 -0.07 1.97
C GLN A 500 -16.45 -0.86 2.21
N ILE A 501 -17.37 -0.87 1.23
CA ILE A 501 -18.64 -1.57 1.41
C ILE A 501 -18.48 -3.10 1.53
N TYR A 502 -17.53 -3.67 0.80
CA TYR A 502 -17.24 -5.11 0.89
C TYR A 502 -16.45 -5.49 2.14
N THR A 503 -15.65 -4.59 2.69
CA THR A 503 -15.02 -4.78 4.01
C THR A 503 -16.10 -4.88 5.08
N SER A 504 -17.14 -4.03 5.03
CA SER A 504 -18.28 -4.11 5.96
C SER A 504 -19.04 -5.44 5.86
N LEU A 505 -19.17 -5.99 4.66
CA LEU A 505 -19.78 -7.32 4.45
C LEU A 505 -18.90 -8.44 5.04
N ALA A 506 -17.59 -8.38 4.84
CA ALA A 506 -16.64 -9.40 5.31
C ALA A 506 -16.41 -9.38 6.83
N THR A 507 -16.70 -8.27 7.51
CA THR A 507 -16.62 -8.12 8.97
C THR A 507 -17.91 -8.44 9.69
N ASP A 508 -18.65 -9.45 9.24
CA ASP A 508 -19.93 -9.86 9.81
C ASP A 508 -20.94 -8.70 9.92
N GLY A 509 -20.92 -7.81 8.93
CA GLY A 509 -21.80 -6.65 8.87
C GLY A 509 -21.37 -5.45 9.72
N SER A 510 -20.13 -5.43 10.14
CA SER A 510 -19.61 -4.34 10.95
C SER A 510 -18.88 -3.29 10.10
N TYR A 511 -19.28 -2.03 10.21
CA TYR A 511 -18.63 -0.93 9.51
C TYR A 511 -17.39 -0.47 10.26
N LYS A 512 -16.28 -0.38 9.54
CA LYS A 512 -15.03 0.26 9.97
C LYS A 512 -14.49 1.09 8.81
N ASP A 513 -14.09 2.33 9.06
CA ASP A 513 -13.43 3.14 8.05
C ASP A 513 -12.11 2.50 7.61
N LEU A 514 -11.92 2.40 6.30
CA LEU A 514 -10.63 2.04 5.74
C LEU A 514 -9.58 3.07 6.12
N THR A 515 -8.38 2.63 6.45
CA THR A 515 -7.28 3.50 6.85
C THR A 515 -5.96 3.04 6.26
N THR A 516 -5.13 4.02 5.91
CA THR A 516 -3.73 3.85 5.53
C THR A 516 -2.78 4.17 6.69
N LEU A 517 -3.32 4.68 7.82
CA LEU A 517 -2.57 5.30 8.91
C LEU A 517 -2.56 4.40 10.15
N ARG A 518 -1.38 4.07 10.67
CA ARG A 518 -1.19 3.34 11.93
C ARG A 518 -0.82 4.26 13.07
N THR A 519 0.27 4.98 12.95
CA THR A 519 0.79 5.83 14.02
C THR A 519 1.40 7.10 13.43
N VAL A 520 1.25 8.21 14.13
CA VAL A 520 1.94 9.46 13.81
C VAL A 520 2.72 9.89 15.05
N VAL A 521 4.02 10.08 14.87
CA VAL A 521 4.94 10.62 15.87
C VAL A 521 5.34 12.02 15.43
N LYS A 522 5.25 12.98 16.33
CA LYS A 522 5.72 14.37 16.12
C LYS A 522 6.62 14.75 17.27
N ASP A 523 7.83 15.23 16.95
CA ASP A 523 8.84 15.63 17.94
C ASP A 523 9.08 14.55 19.01
N GLY A 524 9.19 13.28 18.59
CA GLY A 524 9.41 12.12 19.47
C GLY A 524 8.18 11.68 20.29
N LYS A 525 7.01 12.33 20.13
CA LYS A 525 5.78 11.97 20.86
C LYS A 525 4.72 11.39 19.91
N ILE A 526 4.05 10.31 20.34
CA ILE A 526 2.90 9.79 19.61
C ILE A 526 1.75 10.79 19.72
N VAL A 527 1.35 11.36 18.57
CA VAL A 527 0.20 12.30 18.46
C VAL A 527 -1.04 11.59 17.91
N TYR A 528 -0.86 10.45 17.31
CA TYR A 528 -1.95 9.58 16.86
C TYR A 528 -1.46 8.12 16.91
N GLU A 529 -2.27 7.29 17.51
CA GLU A 529 -2.16 5.84 17.42
C GLU A 529 -3.54 5.30 17.07
N ARG A 530 -3.57 4.37 16.14
CA ARG A 530 -4.81 3.73 15.77
C ARG A 530 -5.30 2.89 16.95
N ALA A 531 -6.27 3.44 17.68
CA ALA A 531 -7.04 2.65 18.64
C ALA A 531 -7.81 1.56 17.87
N ASN A 532 -8.06 0.40 18.49
CA ASN A 532 -9.04 -0.55 17.97
C ASN A 532 -10.34 0.21 17.73
N SER A 533 -10.59 0.54 16.44
CA SER A 533 -11.70 1.40 16.05
C SER A 533 -13.00 0.77 16.58
N LYS A 534 -13.85 1.58 17.21
CA LYS A 534 -15.18 1.14 17.64
C LYS A 534 -15.89 0.58 16.41
N VAL A 535 -16.16 -0.71 16.45
CA VAL A 535 -16.89 -1.42 15.41
C VAL A 535 -18.34 -0.97 15.50
N LYS A 536 -18.86 -0.45 14.39
CA LYS A 536 -20.25 -0.04 14.31
C LYS A 536 -21.05 -1.15 13.60
N PRO A 537 -21.83 -1.97 14.29
CA PRO A 537 -22.68 -2.97 13.63
C PRO A 537 -23.70 -2.22 12.78
N THR A 538 -23.72 -2.49 11.48
CA THR A 538 -24.60 -1.82 10.52
C THR A 538 -25.46 -2.80 9.73
N LEU A 539 -25.05 -4.07 9.66
CA LEU A 539 -25.80 -5.16 9.03
C LEU A 539 -25.96 -6.31 10.03
N ASP A 540 -26.94 -7.17 9.80
CA ASP A 540 -27.10 -8.41 10.57
C ASP A 540 -26.00 -9.42 10.16
N PRO A 541 -25.22 -9.97 11.09
CA PRO A 541 -24.15 -10.92 10.79
C PRO A 541 -24.65 -12.19 10.09
N ARG A 542 -25.90 -12.58 10.33
CA ARG A 542 -26.53 -13.75 9.68
C ARG A 542 -26.75 -13.50 8.17
N ASP A 543 -27.18 -12.29 7.81
CA ASP A 543 -27.39 -11.90 6.41
C ASP A 543 -26.05 -11.75 5.68
N SER A 544 -25.04 -11.20 6.37
CA SER A 544 -23.67 -11.12 5.86
C SER A 544 -23.09 -12.51 5.60
N TYR A 545 -23.27 -13.44 6.55
CA TYR A 545 -22.87 -14.85 6.39
C TYR A 545 -23.52 -15.51 5.17
N LEU A 546 -24.85 -15.38 5.01
CA LEU A 546 -25.57 -15.96 3.88
C LEU A 546 -25.08 -15.38 2.55
N THR A 547 -24.85 -14.08 2.51
CA THR A 547 -24.34 -13.39 1.32
C THR A 547 -22.93 -13.86 0.97
N MET A 548 -22.04 -13.92 1.96
CA MET A 548 -20.67 -14.41 1.79
C MET A 548 -20.65 -15.89 1.35
N TYR A 549 -21.51 -16.72 1.94
CA TYR A 549 -21.67 -18.11 1.52
C TYR A 549 -22.02 -18.21 0.02
N VAL A 550 -23.01 -17.46 -0.45
CA VAL A 550 -23.38 -17.48 -1.87
C VAL A 550 -22.27 -16.90 -2.75
N MET A 551 -21.47 -15.94 -2.27
CA MET A 551 -20.31 -15.44 -3.01
C MET A 551 -19.21 -16.51 -3.14
N THR A 552 -19.08 -17.46 -2.20
CA THR A 552 -18.16 -18.61 -2.38
C THR A 552 -18.66 -19.57 -3.44
N GLU A 553 -19.98 -19.76 -3.57
CA GLU A 553 -20.57 -20.59 -4.62
C GLU A 553 -20.30 -20.02 -6.04
N ALA A 554 -20.07 -18.72 -6.16
CA ALA A 554 -19.73 -18.11 -7.45
C ALA A 554 -18.45 -18.68 -8.06
N THR A 555 -17.49 -19.13 -7.28
CA THR A 555 -16.25 -19.78 -7.77
C THR A 555 -16.50 -21.20 -8.28
N LYS A 556 -17.57 -21.85 -7.82
CA LYS A 556 -17.94 -23.22 -8.20
C LYS A 556 -18.88 -23.25 -9.41
N ILE A 557 -19.98 -22.51 -9.36
CA ILE A 557 -21.08 -22.58 -10.33
C ILE A 557 -21.33 -21.28 -11.10
N GLY A 558 -20.67 -20.18 -10.72
CA GLY A 558 -20.98 -18.83 -11.18
C GLY A 558 -19.89 -18.15 -12.00
N THR A 559 -19.90 -16.83 -11.95
CA THR A 559 -18.98 -15.96 -12.70
C THR A 559 -17.55 -15.98 -12.19
N GLY A 560 -17.32 -16.51 -10.99
CA GLY A 560 -16.02 -16.68 -10.34
C GLY A 560 -15.26 -17.97 -10.71
N ARG A 561 -15.77 -18.80 -11.60
CA ARG A 561 -15.17 -20.10 -11.96
C ARG A 561 -13.70 -20.03 -12.38
N ARG A 562 -13.25 -18.89 -12.92
CA ARG A 562 -11.83 -18.70 -13.23
C ARG A 562 -10.97 -18.82 -11.98
N ILE A 563 -11.37 -18.17 -10.88
CA ILE A 563 -10.68 -18.25 -9.59
C ILE A 563 -10.77 -19.67 -9.01
N GLY A 564 -11.93 -20.30 -9.06
CA GLY A 564 -12.08 -21.69 -8.62
C GLY A 564 -11.20 -22.69 -9.37
N ARG A 565 -10.93 -22.48 -10.67
CA ARG A 565 -9.99 -23.30 -11.45
C ARG A 565 -8.52 -23.01 -11.11
N LEU A 566 -8.17 -21.76 -10.85
CA LEU A 566 -6.81 -21.38 -10.44
C LEU A 566 -6.47 -21.91 -9.04
N PHE A 567 -7.47 -21.98 -8.16
CA PHE A 567 -7.30 -22.36 -6.75
C PHE A 567 -8.38 -23.37 -6.32
N PRO A 568 -8.34 -24.61 -6.82
CA PRO A 568 -9.44 -25.57 -6.66
C PRO A 568 -9.73 -25.99 -5.22
N ASN A 569 -8.72 -25.90 -4.32
CA ASN A 569 -8.84 -26.30 -2.91
C ASN A 569 -8.91 -25.09 -1.96
N VAL A 570 -9.17 -23.89 -2.49
CA VAL A 570 -9.22 -22.66 -1.72
C VAL A 570 -10.61 -22.07 -1.80
N ASN A 571 -11.23 -21.84 -0.65
CA ASN A 571 -12.52 -21.18 -0.58
C ASN A 571 -12.31 -19.66 -0.66
N ILE A 572 -12.90 -19.01 -1.65
CA ILE A 572 -12.79 -17.56 -1.90
C ILE A 572 -14.18 -17.04 -2.25
N ALA A 573 -14.64 -15.99 -1.58
CA ALA A 573 -15.86 -15.32 -1.96
C ALA A 573 -15.57 -14.32 -3.08
N THR A 574 -16.32 -14.38 -4.19
CA THR A 574 -16.08 -13.52 -5.34
C THR A 574 -17.35 -12.91 -5.90
N LYS A 575 -17.23 -11.72 -6.48
CA LYS A 575 -18.27 -11.09 -7.29
C LYS A 575 -17.66 -10.35 -8.46
N THR A 576 -18.22 -10.57 -9.66
CA THR A 576 -17.88 -9.82 -10.87
C THR A 576 -18.92 -8.76 -11.16
N GLY A 577 -18.49 -7.68 -11.79
CA GLY A 577 -19.34 -6.63 -12.34
C GLY A 577 -18.97 -6.33 -13.79
N THR A 578 -19.97 -6.03 -14.58
CA THR A 578 -19.84 -5.51 -15.93
C THR A 578 -20.89 -4.41 -16.07
N THR A 579 -20.53 -3.26 -16.62
CA THR A 579 -21.46 -2.19 -16.89
C THR A 579 -22.03 -2.32 -18.31
N ASN A 580 -23.05 -1.52 -18.62
CA ASN A 580 -23.64 -1.49 -19.93
C ASN A 580 -22.57 -1.24 -21.01
N ASP A 581 -22.73 -1.86 -22.17
CA ASP A 581 -21.79 -1.82 -23.29
C ASP A 581 -20.37 -2.30 -22.94
N SER A 582 -20.22 -3.06 -21.84
CA SER A 582 -18.92 -3.55 -21.36
C SER A 582 -17.86 -2.44 -21.23
N ARG A 583 -18.23 -1.26 -20.72
CA ARG A 583 -17.33 -0.11 -20.54
C ARG A 583 -16.40 -0.31 -19.37
N ASP A 584 -16.96 -0.78 -18.25
CA ASP A 584 -16.22 -1.05 -17.01
C ASP A 584 -16.34 -2.52 -16.64
N THR A 585 -15.25 -3.09 -16.20
CA THR A 585 -15.23 -4.42 -15.61
C THR A 585 -14.74 -4.34 -14.16
N TRP A 586 -15.42 -5.08 -13.28
CA TRP A 586 -15.15 -5.11 -11.85
C TRP A 586 -14.96 -6.54 -11.37
N SER A 587 -14.13 -6.68 -10.37
CA SER A 587 -14.00 -7.91 -9.56
C SER A 587 -13.79 -7.55 -8.12
N VAL A 588 -14.53 -8.19 -7.23
CA VAL A 588 -14.24 -8.17 -5.80
C VAL A 588 -14.00 -9.61 -5.35
N GLY A 589 -12.92 -9.80 -4.62
CA GLY A 589 -12.57 -11.08 -4.01
C GLY A 589 -12.29 -10.94 -2.53
N ILE A 590 -12.66 -11.94 -1.75
CA ILE A 590 -12.47 -12.00 -0.29
C ILE A 590 -11.91 -13.36 0.06
N ASP A 591 -10.73 -13.35 0.67
CA ASP A 591 -10.08 -14.52 1.24
C ASP A 591 -10.09 -14.47 2.79
N SER A 592 -9.29 -15.28 3.48
CA SER A 592 -9.25 -15.31 4.95
C SER A 592 -8.86 -13.98 5.58
N ASP A 593 -8.16 -13.10 4.86
CA ASP A 593 -7.54 -11.89 5.41
C ASP A 593 -7.92 -10.62 4.65
N LEU A 594 -8.12 -10.72 3.34
CA LEU A 594 -8.21 -9.56 2.46
C LEU A 594 -9.55 -9.43 1.75
N VAL A 595 -9.93 -8.18 1.53
CA VAL A 595 -10.85 -7.74 0.49
C VAL A 595 -10.05 -7.06 -0.59
N VAL A 596 -10.24 -7.47 -1.84
CA VAL A 596 -9.56 -6.91 -3.01
C VAL A 596 -10.61 -6.45 -4.01
N ALA A 597 -10.71 -5.15 -4.26
CA ALA A 597 -11.52 -4.58 -5.33
C ALA A 597 -10.63 -4.20 -6.52
N THR A 598 -11.01 -4.66 -7.70
CA THR A 598 -10.29 -4.39 -8.96
C THR A 598 -11.23 -3.84 -9.99
N TRP A 599 -10.83 -2.77 -10.65
CA TRP A 599 -11.48 -2.18 -11.82
C TRP A 599 -10.55 -2.24 -13.03
N VAL A 600 -11.12 -2.49 -14.22
CA VAL A 600 -10.41 -2.41 -15.50
C VAL A 600 -11.34 -1.77 -16.53
N GLY A 601 -10.84 -0.76 -17.26
CA GLY A 601 -11.59 -0.02 -18.25
C GLY A 601 -10.74 1.01 -18.99
N PHE A 602 -11.39 1.94 -19.66
CA PHE A 602 -10.76 3.10 -20.31
C PHE A 602 -11.14 4.40 -19.60
N ASP A 603 -10.22 5.35 -19.52
CA ASP A 603 -10.49 6.67 -18.93
C ASP A 603 -11.57 7.43 -19.70
N ASN A 604 -11.60 7.30 -21.01
CA ASN A 604 -12.57 7.92 -21.90
C ASN A 604 -13.92 7.20 -21.99
N ASN A 605 -14.15 6.22 -21.12
CA ASN A 605 -15.39 5.46 -21.03
C ASN A 605 -15.79 4.68 -22.31
N LYS A 606 -14.82 4.34 -23.17
CA LYS A 606 -15.05 3.46 -24.32
C LYS A 606 -15.36 2.04 -23.84
N SER A 607 -16.09 1.30 -24.67
CA SER A 607 -16.32 -0.13 -24.44
C SER A 607 -15.01 -0.91 -24.49
N THR A 608 -14.84 -1.80 -23.53
CA THR A 608 -13.73 -2.77 -23.52
C THR A 608 -14.09 -4.06 -24.26
N GLY A 609 -15.38 -4.32 -24.49
CA GLY A 609 -15.88 -5.61 -24.96
C GLY A 609 -15.65 -6.77 -23.99
N LEU A 610 -15.14 -6.50 -22.79
CA LEU A 610 -14.83 -7.50 -21.77
C LEU A 610 -15.95 -7.60 -20.73
N PHE A 611 -16.05 -8.80 -20.14
CA PHE A 611 -16.83 -9.03 -18.93
C PHE A 611 -15.95 -8.93 -17.69
N GLY A 612 -16.55 -8.79 -16.52
CA GLY A 612 -15.81 -8.82 -15.25
C GLY A 612 -14.92 -10.05 -15.09
N SER A 613 -15.36 -11.21 -15.60
CA SER A 613 -14.59 -12.46 -15.58
C SER A 613 -13.40 -12.50 -16.56
N SER A 614 -13.44 -11.76 -17.66
CA SER A 614 -12.37 -11.69 -18.68
C SER A 614 -11.51 -10.42 -18.58
N GLY A 615 -11.92 -9.42 -17.78
CA GLY A 615 -11.17 -8.21 -17.45
C GLY A 615 -10.65 -8.22 -16.01
N ALA A 616 -11.32 -7.52 -15.11
CA ALA A 616 -10.85 -7.27 -13.73
C ALA A 616 -10.54 -8.54 -12.93
N MET A 617 -11.30 -9.64 -13.12
CA MET A 617 -11.03 -10.91 -12.41
C MET A 617 -9.71 -11.58 -12.86
N ARG A 618 -9.23 -11.31 -14.06
CA ARG A 618 -7.92 -11.80 -14.51
C ARG A 618 -6.81 -11.15 -13.70
N VAL A 619 -6.89 -9.83 -13.53
CA VAL A 619 -5.94 -9.05 -12.73
C VAL A 619 -5.96 -9.52 -11.27
N TYR A 620 -7.16 -9.70 -10.70
CA TYR A 620 -7.33 -10.25 -9.35
C TYR A 620 -6.71 -11.65 -9.21
N GLY A 621 -6.98 -12.55 -10.16
CA GLY A 621 -6.41 -13.91 -10.16
C GLY A 621 -4.88 -13.91 -10.23
N ARG A 622 -4.29 -13.01 -11.00
CA ARG A 622 -2.85 -12.82 -11.09
C ARG A 622 -2.25 -12.32 -9.77
N PHE A 623 -2.90 -11.35 -9.14
CA PHE A 623 -2.51 -10.87 -7.81
C PHE A 623 -2.46 -12.01 -6.78
N LEU A 624 -3.47 -12.88 -6.76
CA LEU A 624 -3.50 -14.04 -5.86
C LEU A 624 -2.36 -15.04 -6.15
N GLN A 625 -2.00 -15.24 -7.41
CA GLN A 625 -0.88 -16.12 -7.78
C GLN A 625 0.46 -15.57 -7.29
N GLU A 626 0.66 -14.26 -7.33
CA GLU A 626 1.92 -13.61 -6.96
C GLU A 626 2.05 -13.39 -5.44
N ARG A 627 0.97 -12.97 -4.79
CA ARG A 627 0.94 -12.75 -3.34
C ARG A 627 0.78 -14.05 -2.54
N GLY A 628 0.08 -15.03 -3.10
CA GLY A 628 -0.48 -16.16 -2.38
C GLY A 628 -1.90 -15.88 -1.87
N VAL A 629 -2.64 -16.94 -1.58
CA VAL A 629 -4.03 -16.88 -1.12
C VAL A 629 -4.25 -17.84 0.04
N ASN A 630 -5.07 -17.43 1.01
CA ASN A 630 -5.50 -18.24 2.13
C ASN A 630 -7.00 -18.54 2.03
N SER A 631 -7.39 -19.77 2.40
CA SER A 631 -8.78 -20.20 2.32
C SER A 631 -9.66 -19.43 3.30
N LEU A 632 -10.76 -18.87 2.81
CA LEU A 632 -11.77 -18.21 3.62
C LEU A 632 -12.52 -19.23 4.48
N GLU A 633 -12.51 -19.03 5.78
CA GLU A 633 -13.30 -19.77 6.73
C GLU A 633 -14.48 -18.90 7.19
N LEU A 634 -15.68 -19.26 6.76
CA LEU A 634 -16.89 -18.59 7.20
C LEU A 634 -17.34 -19.16 8.55
N LYS A 635 -17.21 -18.37 9.60
CA LYS A 635 -17.72 -18.73 10.93
C LYS A 635 -19.24 -18.58 10.91
N LYS A 636 -19.95 -19.70 11.11
CA LYS A 636 -21.41 -19.72 11.15
C LYS A 636 -21.91 -19.01 12.41
N PRO A 637 -22.64 -17.89 12.30
CA PRO A 637 -23.22 -17.21 13.46
C PRO A 637 -24.39 -18.00 14.04
N GLU A 638 -24.72 -17.69 15.29
CA GLU A 638 -25.92 -18.19 15.92
C GLU A 638 -27.17 -17.79 15.10
N GLY A 639 -28.20 -18.68 15.06
CA GLY A 639 -29.40 -18.44 14.26
C GLY A 639 -29.30 -18.80 12.78
N ILE A 640 -28.16 -19.37 12.33
CA ILE A 640 -28.03 -20.01 11.01
C ILE A 640 -28.08 -21.55 11.15
N LYS A 641 -28.91 -22.19 10.35
CA LYS A 641 -28.99 -23.65 10.21
C LYS A 641 -28.87 -24.02 8.72
N PHE A 642 -28.24 -25.15 8.43
CA PHE A 642 -28.32 -25.78 7.11
C PHE A 642 -29.57 -26.64 7.07
N VAL A 643 -30.39 -26.49 6.03
CA VAL A 643 -31.65 -27.21 5.82
C VAL A 643 -31.73 -27.73 4.39
N ASN A 644 -32.52 -28.79 4.21
CA ASN A 644 -32.72 -29.37 2.89
C ASN A 644 -33.82 -28.59 2.13
N PHE A 645 -33.51 -28.21 0.90
CA PHE A 645 -34.48 -27.66 -0.06
C PHE A 645 -34.77 -28.69 -1.13
N ASN A 646 -36.05 -28.89 -1.43
CA ASN A 646 -36.49 -29.70 -2.56
C ASN A 646 -36.36 -28.92 -3.89
N LYS A 647 -36.62 -29.57 -5.01
CA LYS A 647 -36.55 -28.95 -6.37
C LYS A 647 -37.52 -27.79 -6.56
N SER A 648 -38.57 -27.70 -5.77
CA SER A 648 -39.54 -26.59 -5.78
C SER A 648 -39.12 -25.40 -4.92
N GLY A 649 -38.01 -25.52 -4.17
CA GLY A 649 -37.49 -24.48 -3.29
C GLY A 649 -38.12 -24.39 -1.94
N ASN A 650 -38.84 -25.44 -1.52
CA ASN A 650 -39.40 -25.55 -0.18
C ASN A 650 -38.42 -26.24 0.76
N ILE A 651 -38.40 -25.78 2.01
CA ILE A 651 -37.64 -26.43 3.08
C ILE A 651 -38.39 -27.69 3.46
N VAL A 652 -37.69 -28.83 3.47
CA VAL A 652 -38.24 -30.13 3.85
C VAL A 652 -37.56 -30.66 5.09
N ALA A 653 -38.24 -31.55 5.81
CA ALA A 653 -37.70 -32.18 7.01
C ALA A 653 -36.40 -32.95 6.70
N ASP A 654 -35.53 -33.07 7.68
CA ASP A 654 -34.27 -33.80 7.54
C ASP A 654 -34.46 -35.30 7.25
N THR A 655 -35.66 -35.80 7.59
CA THR A 655 -36.08 -37.18 7.29
C THR A 655 -36.50 -37.43 5.84
N CYS A 656 -36.67 -36.39 5.03
CA CYS A 656 -37.08 -36.50 3.63
C CYS A 656 -35.91 -37.03 2.77
N MET A 657 -36.10 -38.18 2.14
CA MET A 657 -35.15 -38.76 1.18
C MET A 657 -35.61 -38.52 -0.26
N LEU A 658 -35.58 -37.26 -0.70
CA LEU A 658 -35.97 -36.88 -2.06
C LEU A 658 -34.73 -36.73 -2.96
N PRO A 659 -34.80 -37.11 -4.25
CA PRO A 659 -33.67 -36.88 -5.18
C PRO A 659 -33.52 -35.38 -5.47
N GLY A 660 -32.25 -34.92 -5.43
CA GLY A 660 -31.90 -33.55 -5.79
C GLY A 660 -32.18 -32.52 -4.69
N LEU A 661 -32.11 -32.93 -3.42
CA LEU A 661 -32.09 -32.02 -2.29
C LEU A 661 -30.84 -31.17 -2.31
N ASN A 662 -30.99 -29.90 -1.96
CA ASN A 662 -29.88 -28.95 -1.77
C ASN A 662 -29.78 -28.57 -0.30
N LEU A 663 -28.69 -28.92 0.35
CA LEU A 663 -28.38 -28.53 1.72
C LEU A 663 -27.82 -27.11 1.74
N LEU A 664 -28.60 -26.13 2.19
CA LEU A 664 -28.27 -24.72 2.14
C LEU A 664 -28.48 -24.01 3.48
N PRO A 665 -27.69 -22.96 3.80
CA PRO A 665 -27.85 -22.20 5.04
C PRO A 665 -29.09 -21.27 4.97
N VAL A 666 -29.81 -21.17 6.08
CA VAL A 666 -30.95 -20.25 6.27
C VAL A 666 -30.90 -19.58 7.64
N ARG A 667 -31.56 -18.44 7.77
CA ARG A 667 -31.90 -17.83 9.07
C ARG A 667 -33.04 -18.59 9.72
N VAL A 668 -32.81 -19.11 10.92
CA VAL A 668 -33.82 -19.88 11.65
C VAL A 668 -35.07 -19.04 12.00
N ASP A 669 -34.83 -17.77 12.38
CA ASP A 669 -35.90 -16.82 12.73
C ASP A 669 -36.79 -16.38 11.53
N LYS A 670 -36.42 -16.74 10.32
CA LYS A 670 -37.18 -16.47 9.09
C LYS A 670 -37.81 -17.73 8.48
N VAL A 671 -37.55 -18.90 9.04
CA VAL A 671 -38.18 -20.15 8.59
C VAL A 671 -39.61 -20.24 9.17
N MET A 672 -40.61 -20.03 8.32
CA MET A 672 -42.02 -20.04 8.73
C MET A 672 -42.66 -21.43 8.60
N TYR A 673 -42.14 -22.27 7.71
CA TYR A 673 -42.73 -23.59 7.42
C TYR A 673 -41.63 -24.56 6.98
N VAL A 674 -41.76 -25.82 7.46
CA VAL A 674 -40.98 -26.97 7.04
C VAL A 674 -41.93 -28.05 6.61
N ASP A 675 -41.81 -28.51 5.37
CA ASP A 675 -42.66 -29.59 4.85
C ASP A 675 -42.25 -30.93 5.48
N GLN A 676 -43.08 -31.42 6.37
CA GLN A 676 -42.89 -32.70 7.05
C GLN A 676 -43.30 -33.91 6.20
N ASN A 677 -44.12 -33.69 5.17
CA ASN A 677 -44.68 -34.75 4.33
C ASN A 677 -43.85 -35.01 3.07
N CYS A 678 -42.72 -34.35 2.94
CA CYS A 678 -41.81 -34.46 1.77
C CYS A 678 -42.55 -34.24 0.43
N THR A 679 -43.54 -33.35 0.40
CA THR A 679 -44.42 -33.15 -0.74
C THR A 679 -43.67 -32.48 -1.88
N ILE A 680 -43.75 -33.04 -3.09
CA ILE A 680 -43.35 -32.34 -4.31
C ILE A 680 -44.52 -31.47 -4.74
N VAL A 681 -44.57 -30.23 -4.31
CA VAL A 681 -45.62 -29.30 -4.71
C VAL A 681 -45.39 -28.85 -6.15
N ALA A 682 -46.38 -28.96 -7.00
CA ALA A 682 -46.41 -28.33 -8.31
C ALA A 682 -46.33 -26.79 -8.16
N ASP A 683 -45.71 -26.13 -9.14
CA ASP A 683 -45.36 -24.70 -9.12
C ASP A 683 -46.52 -23.79 -8.66
N PRO A 684 -46.36 -22.94 -7.66
CA PRO A 684 -47.30 -21.86 -7.41
C PRO A 684 -47.22 -20.83 -8.56
N GLU A 685 -48.38 -20.31 -8.94
CA GLU A 685 -48.44 -19.24 -9.95
C GLU A 685 -47.60 -18.01 -9.58
N PRO A 686 -47.05 -17.26 -10.57
CA PRO A 686 -46.23 -16.11 -10.32
C PRO A 686 -47.00 -15.02 -9.58
N VAL A 687 -46.51 -14.65 -8.39
CA VAL A 687 -47.05 -13.50 -7.65
C VAL A 687 -46.87 -12.23 -8.49
N PRO A 688 -47.92 -11.44 -8.72
CA PRO A 688 -47.76 -10.17 -9.45
C PRO A 688 -46.80 -9.25 -8.74
N VAL A 689 -45.87 -8.66 -9.49
CA VAL A 689 -44.94 -7.65 -8.94
C VAL A 689 -45.77 -6.40 -8.63
N PRO A 690 -45.76 -5.90 -7.38
CA PRO A 690 -46.55 -4.71 -7.05
C PRO A 690 -46.04 -3.49 -7.80
N TYR A 691 -46.96 -2.65 -8.25
CA TYR A 691 -46.68 -1.33 -8.80
C TYR A 691 -46.02 -0.47 -7.72
N VAL A 692 -44.88 0.12 -8.03
CA VAL A 692 -44.28 1.17 -7.19
C VAL A 692 -44.98 2.48 -7.54
N SER A 693 -45.91 2.94 -6.71
CA SER A 693 -46.36 4.33 -6.70
C SER A 693 -45.29 5.13 -5.91
N ASN A 694 -44.81 6.23 -6.47
CA ASN A 694 -44.10 7.22 -5.71
C ASN A 694 -45.10 8.07 -4.93
N ASP A 695 -45.30 7.79 -3.65
CA ASP A 695 -45.72 8.74 -2.65
C ASP A 695 -44.60 8.98 -1.65
#